data_a167af9e12c5d1bf7e7af93fe06c4c91
#
_entry.id   a167af9e12c5d1bf7e7af93fe06c4c91
#
_cell.length_a   1.000
_cell.length_b   1.000
_cell.length_c   1.000
_cell.angle_alpha   90.00
_cell.angle_beta   90.00
_cell.angle_gamma   90.00
#
_symmetry.space_group_name_H-M   'P 1'
#
loop_
_entity.id
_entity.type
_entity.pdbx_description
1 polymer ?
#
loop_
_entity_poly.entity_id
_entity_poly.type
_entity_poly.pdbx_seq_one_letter_code
_entity_poly.pdbx_strand_id
1 'polypeptide(L)'
;MNRQFHGNGKSLFGAVSLLALGFGIAPTVAVAQTAVPSATTVEPQTSGPVTPSSDTATGTATPVAPGEEADIVVTGFRASLNSAINLKRNETAAVDSIVAEDIGKFPDSNLAESMQRIPGVALSRGDGGEGKNISVRGLGAGFTRVRINGMEGTSQTGASDIYGAGNSGRSFDFNAFPTEIFAALAVRKTPSADIEEGSLGATVDLKAPHPLDFKTDFVITATARGIYNEVAKKVDPRASILVAKQFANGTLGVLGSFAYGKRNLREVGYSAVNILPAYIDGGFCSPVGYAPQNPATNATRGTNAANCSTNNPRTSTTAAYNTIQNLRGITNQPGGGAFFPRIPRYVNSEQDAERLGGTLTLQWKPDDNTDISIDGLYSRFDVERRDNYIGAISFGRTATNGGKPMTSVRDIQFDQNGSLQYGVFDGVDVRSEGLVDRFVSTFKQVNLNVEHRFSDSFKFTGLAGISNSRFYSPLRLQTFMDVINANGFTIDFRDGGNIPKIGFGVDVANPANFSYAPSPDGNFTVLGGFSTAGRPLTQNTRNKTFEGNLEWNVTDNFAFKAGGQFRESNLQITGNNLIPSQVAVRALPAGTTLASITRQITNFGKLLGDGSPAEFSAIDPDKWKQAVGFDSFQYCGVECGAQRSGVRERIKSGYLMATFNTEDILPIPIRGDMGVRYVHTDQDSFGFIPVVAPAGSTYPTVGRRGDVSRSYEDWLPSINIVGELRSDLLLRLSAASVLSRPELGQLTPTSGVTVATRTGSVNNPFLDPIRANTLDAALEWYFAPGSLLSVAYFHKNIGSYIQSISSQVPYSSLGLPDELLAGTPSTPADLFTVNRSANTPGGSLNGVEVNAQLQLRFLPGFLSNLGVLGSYTYVKSKINYILASANGVPTQTTTDDLIDLSKNSASGTLYYEDKRFSIRSTASYRSSFNRGIPSGANDSDVRANASTLFVDASASYNLTDNFKLIIEAQNLTDERNTLYIDSTRKDTLFETRLGRTFNVGATVKF
;
A
#
# COMPACT_ATOMS: atom_id res chain seq x y z
N MET A 1 39.08 -29.77 -12.11
CA MET A 1 39.51 -29.55 -13.51
C MET A 1 38.90 -28.26 -14.02
N ASN A 2 39.73 -27.24 -14.14
CA ASN A 2 39.32 -25.89 -14.59
C ASN A 2 38.88 -25.92 -16.06
N ARG A 3 37.82 -25.17 -16.35
CA ARG A 3 37.69 -24.44 -17.62
C ARG A 3 36.91 -23.15 -17.41
N GLN A 4 37.64 -22.05 -17.52
CA GLN A 4 37.15 -20.69 -17.75
C GLN A 4 36.46 -20.62 -19.11
N PHE A 5 35.33 -19.90 -19.17
CA PHE A 5 34.88 -19.28 -20.40
C PHE A 5 34.59 -17.80 -20.15
N HIS A 6 35.35 -16.96 -20.83
CA HIS A 6 35.08 -15.55 -21.01
C HIS A 6 33.88 -15.40 -21.94
N GLY A 7 32.92 -14.59 -21.54
CA GLY A 7 31.79 -14.14 -22.37
C GLY A 7 31.48 -12.68 -22.12
N ASN A 8 31.78 -11.84 -23.09
CA ASN A 8 31.57 -10.38 -23.12
C ASN A 8 30.09 -10.00 -22.92
N GLY A 9 29.78 -9.41 -21.79
CA GLY A 9 28.51 -8.73 -21.55
C GLY A 9 28.53 -7.31 -22.14
N LYS A 10 27.85 -7.07 -23.24
CA LYS A 10 27.51 -5.72 -23.70
C LYS A 10 26.30 -5.23 -22.90
N SER A 11 26.55 -4.28 -22.00
CA SER A 11 25.51 -3.48 -21.36
C SER A 11 24.90 -2.54 -22.39
N LEU A 12 23.63 -2.74 -22.74
CA LEU A 12 22.81 -1.72 -23.38
C LEU A 12 22.18 -0.84 -22.27
N PHE A 13 22.80 0.29 -22.00
CA PHE A 13 22.14 1.41 -21.38
C PHE A 13 21.29 2.12 -22.45
N GLY A 14 19.99 1.94 -22.39
CA GLY A 14 19.02 2.75 -23.13
C GLY A 14 19.00 4.15 -22.53
N ALA A 15 19.33 5.14 -23.34
CA ALA A 15 19.43 6.54 -22.99
C ALA A 15 18.07 7.10 -22.57
N VAL A 16 17.96 7.50 -21.31
CA VAL A 16 16.98 8.49 -20.86
C VAL A 16 17.62 9.86 -21.06
N SER A 17 17.13 10.62 -22.02
CA SER A 17 17.56 12.00 -22.25
C SER A 17 17.04 12.88 -21.11
N LEU A 18 17.83 13.03 -20.07
CA LEU A 18 17.75 14.13 -19.13
C LEU A 18 18.35 15.37 -19.82
N LEU A 19 17.55 16.41 -19.98
CA LEU A 19 18.06 17.74 -20.24
C LEU A 19 18.92 18.19 -19.04
N ALA A 20 20.19 17.81 -19.04
CA ALA A 20 21.20 18.36 -18.16
C ALA A 20 21.92 19.46 -18.94
N LEU A 21 21.69 20.70 -18.53
CA LEU A 21 22.58 21.82 -18.87
C LEU A 21 23.99 21.47 -18.38
N GLY A 22 24.88 21.26 -19.33
CA GLY A 22 26.25 20.91 -19.07
C GLY A 22 27.03 22.05 -18.41
N PHE A 23 27.66 21.75 -17.30
CA PHE A 23 28.90 22.42 -16.89
C PHE A 23 30.04 21.40 -16.97
N GLY A 24 30.81 21.53 -18.01
CA GLY A 24 32.04 20.78 -18.17
C GLY A 24 33.10 21.30 -17.22
N ILE A 25 33.65 20.43 -16.39
CA ILE A 25 34.95 20.60 -15.75
C ILE A 25 35.75 19.34 -16.06
N ALA A 26 36.74 19.49 -16.95
CA ALA A 26 37.74 18.48 -17.19
C ALA A 26 38.90 18.65 -16.21
N PRO A 27 39.47 17.60 -15.65
CA PRO A 27 40.70 17.70 -14.89
C PRO A 27 41.90 17.53 -15.83
N THR A 28 42.74 18.58 -15.96
CA THR A 28 44.09 18.42 -16.47
C THR A 28 45.06 18.42 -15.31
N VAL A 29 45.81 17.37 -15.18
CA VAL A 29 46.99 17.24 -14.32
C VAL A 29 48.15 17.82 -15.10
N ALA A 30 48.86 18.78 -14.51
CA ALA A 30 50.24 19.09 -14.87
C ALA A 30 51.01 19.64 -13.66
N VAL A 31 52.20 19.14 -13.51
CA VAL A 31 53.13 19.29 -12.41
C VAL A 31 54.10 20.42 -12.69
N ALA A 32 54.50 21.13 -11.62
CA ALA A 32 55.82 21.68 -11.31
C ALA A 32 56.16 23.16 -11.59
N GLN A 33 56.53 23.79 -10.52
CA GLN A 33 57.73 24.52 -10.14
C GLN A 33 57.75 26.05 -10.24
N THR A 34 57.88 26.60 -9.01
CA THR A 34 58.77 27.68 -8.54
C THR A 34 58.77 29.05 -9.20
N ALA A 35 58.42 30.07 -8.43
CA ALA A 35 59.31 31.14 -7.98
C ALA A 35 58.54 32.33 -7.34
N VAL A 36 58.97 32.75 -6.17
CA VAL A 36 58.62 34.01 -5.49
C VAL A 36 59.62 35.04 -6.03
N PRO A 37 59.37 36.41 -6.13
CA PRO A 37 59.46 37.23 -4.97
C PRO A 37 58.55 38.50 -4.87
N SER A 38 58.39 38.88 -3.59
CA SER A 38 58.50 40.23 -2.93
C SER A 38 57.60 41.40 -3.33
N ALA A 39 56.83 41.76 -2.38
CA ALA A 39 56.56 43.01 -1.66
C ALA A 39 56.76 44.38 -2.37
N THR A 40 55.70 45.20 -2.24
CA THR A 40 55.87 46.58 -1.79
C THR A 40 54.59 47.15 -1.18
N THR A 41 54.73 47.61 0.04
CA THR A 41 53.90 48.45 0.87
C THR A 41 53.71 49.84 0.34
N VAL A 42 52.53 50.45 0.44
CA VAL A 42 52.34 51.89 0.78
C VAL A 42 50.97 52.06 1.44
N GLU A 43 51.03 52.56 2.67
CA GLU A 43 49.94 53.22 3.44
C GLU A 43 50.30 54.72 3.46
N PRO A 44 49.50 55.63 4.05
CA PRO A 44 48.05 55.88 4.07
C PRO A 44 47.71 57.35 3.68
N GLN A 45 46.43 57.69 3.57
CA GLN A 45 45.95 59.04 3.99
C GLN A 45 44.45 59.08 4.33
N THR A 46 44.17 59.72 5.42
CA THR A 46 43.00 60.08 6.14
C THR A 46 42.14 61.14 5.52
N SER A 47 40.81 61.07 5.63
CA SER A 47 39.91 62.17 5.96
C SER A 47 38.54 61.67 6.34
N GLY A 48 38.01 62.27 7.38
CA GLY A 48 36.92 61.92 8.28
C GLY A 48 35.49 62.23 7.80
N PRO A 49 34.45 62.36 8.71
CA PRO A 49 33.34 61.41 8.74
C PRO A 49 32.02 62.02 8.21
N VAL A 50 31.16 61.12 7.66
CA VAL A 50 29.76 61.40 7.52
C VAL A 50 28.99 60.12 7.89
N THR A 51 28.23 60.23 8.94
CA THR A 51 27.26 59.23 9.40
C THR A 51 26.05 59.17 8.45
N PRO A 52 25.63 57.95 8.09
CA PRO A 52 24.24 57.66 8.06
C PRO A 52 23.93 56.40 8.92
N SER A 53 22.84 56.48 9.65
CA SER A 53 22.22 55.41 10.40
C SER A 53 21.98 54.19 9.50
N SER A 54 22.57 53.05 9.82
CA SER A 54 22.20 51.76 9.27
C SER A 54 21.64 50.91 10.41
N ASP A 55 20.37 50.68 10.37
CA ASP A 55 19.76 49.55 11.04
C ASP A 55 20.30 48.25 10.46
N THR A 56 21.32 47.75 11.07
CA THR A 56 21.81 46.39 10.85
C THR A 56 21.21 45.53 11.96
N ALA A 57 20.05 44.94 11.69
CA ALA A 57 19.58 43.84 12.49
C ALA A 57 20.51 42.63 12.25
N THR A 58 21.57 42.52 13.02
CA THR A 58 22.26 41.27 13.26
C THR A 58 21.40 40.41 14.19
N GLY A 59 20.52 39.66 13.59
CA GLY A 59 19.84 38.58 14.27
C GLY A 59 20.84 37.45 14.50
N THR A 60 21.48 37.47 15.65
CA THR A 60 22.00 36.28 16.29
C THR A 60 20.81 35.38 16.57
N ALA A 61 20.73 34.25 15.84
CA ALA A 61 19.77 33.22 16.14
C ALA A 61 20.09 32.69 17.56
N THR A 62 19.30 33.07 18.52
CA THR A 62 19.26 32.44 19.83
C THR A 62 18.93 30.98 19.65
N PRO A 63 19.65 30.01 20.23
CA PRO A 63 19.24 28.61 20.22
C PRO A 63 17.88 28.50 20.91
N VAL A 64 16.89 27.97 20.19
CA VAL A 64 15.59 27.65 20.74
C VAL A 64 15.79 26.51 21.73
N ALA A 65 15.36 26.69 22.96
CA ALA A 65 15.42 25.68 24.01
C ALA A 65 14.67 24.39 23.56
N PRO A 66 15.15 23.20 23.97
CA PRO A 66 14.46 21.94 23.64
C PRO A 66 13.05 21.95 24.25
N GLY A 67 12.03 22.11 23.45
CA GLY A 67 10.63 22.12 23.88
C GLY A 67 9.74 23.18 23.23
N GLU A 68 10.28 24.17 22.54
CA GLU A 68 9.44 25.06 21.73
C GLU A 68 9.04 24.35 20.44
N GLU A 69 7.73 24.06 20.32
CA GLU A 69 7.16 23.58 19.06
C GLU A 69 7.40 24.62 17.97
N ALA A 70 8.16 24.26 16.95
CA ALA A 70 8.39 25.14 15.81
C ALA A 70 7.05 25.52 15.16
N ASP A 71 6.92 26.78 14.73
CA ASP A 71 5.76 27.35 14.04
C ASP A 71 5.22 26.36 12.99
N ILE A 72 4.11 25.69 13.29
CA ILE A 72 3.50 24.66 12.42
C ILE A 72 2.75 25.32 11.26
N VAL A 73 2.43 26.62 11.38
CA VAL A 73 1.71 27.38 10.38
C VAL A 73 2.67 28.25 9.59
N VAL A 74 3.00 27.83 8.39
CA VAL A 74 3.88 28.54 7.46
C VAL A 74 3.17 28.86 6.16
N THR A 75 3.64 29.87 5.42
CA THR A 75 3.10 30.24 4.12
C THR A 75 4.15 30.05 3.04
N GLY A 76 3.78 29.25 2.02
CA GLY A 76 4.64 28.96 0.88
C GLY A 76 5.52 27.70 1.03
N PHE A 77 5.93 27.15 -0.12
CA PHE A 77 6.69 25.89 -0.17
C PHE A 77 8.07 26.00 0.47
N ARG A 78 8.77 27.13 0.21
CA ARG A 78 10.12 27.35 0.77
C ARG A 78 10.07 27.49 2.30
N ALA A 79 9.06 28.13 2.85
CA ALA A 79 8.88 28.27 4.29
C ALA A 79 8.58 26.90 4.93
N SER A 80 7.71 26.10 4.32
CA SER A 80 7.44 24.71 4.73
C SER A 80 8.72 23.86 4.77
N LEU A 81 9.57 23.97 3.75
CA LEU A 81 10.86 23.25 3.70
C LEU A 81 11.84 23.71 4.79
N ASN A 82 11.90 25.01 5.08
CA ASN A 82 12.76 25.53 6.14
C ASN A 82 12.29 25.06 7.52
N SER A 83 10.99 25.08 7.77
CA SER A 83 10.41 24.56 9.03
C SER A 83 10.72 23.07 9.20
N ALA A 84 10.56 22.28 8.14
CA ALA A 84 10.87 20.84 8.16
C ALA A 84 12.35 20.56 8.47
N ILE A 85 13.30 21.35 7.87
CA ILE A 85 14.74 21.24 8.18
C ILE A 85 15.02 21.59 9.64
N ASN A 86 14.42 22.66 10.16
CA ASN A 86 14.64 23.08 11.54
C ASN A 86 14.12 22.03 12.53
N LEU A 87 12.94 21.47 12.29
CA LEU A 87 12.42 20.34 13.07
C LEU A 87 13.39 19.16 13.05
N LYS A 88 13.87 18.75 11.86
CA LYS A 88 14.86 17.68 11.74
C LYS A 88 16.15 17.96 12.51
N ARG A 89 16.66 19.18 12.43
CA ARG A 89 17.92 19.56 13.07
C ARG A 89 17.83 19.50 14.59
N ASN A 90 16.71 19.93 15.16
CA ASN A 90 16.51 20.03 16.61
C ASN A 90 16.19 18.68 17.27
N GLU A 91 15.59 17.75 16.55
CA GLU A 91 15.25 16.41 17.07
C GLU A 91 16.51 15.59 17.37
N THR A 92 16.45 14.77 18.43
CA THR A 92 17.52 13.80 18.77
C THR A 92 17.40 12.54 17.89
N ALA A 93 16.21 12.03 17.72
CA ALA A 93 15.92 10.91 16.83
C ALA A 93 16.02 11.32 15.36
N ALA A 94 16.21 10.37 14.45
CA ALA A 94 16.15 10.61 13.01
C ALA A 94 14.70 10.81 12.55
N VAL A 95 14.30 12.06 12.38
CA VAL A 95 12.94 12.47 11.98
C VAL A 95 13.00 13.28 10.69
N ASP A 96 12.10 12.98 9.76
CA ASP A 96 11.83 13.82 8.60
C ASP A 96 10.38 14.30 8.66
N SER A 97 10.16 15.57 8.40
CA SER A 97 8.84 16.19 8.53
C SER A 97 8.40 16.86 7.22
N ILE A 98 7.09 16.94 7.04
CA ILE A 98 6.46 17.78 6.02
C ILE A 98 5.43 18.66 6.73
N VAL A 99 5.61 19.95 6.61
CA VAL A 99 4.69 20.95 7.13
C VAL A 99 3.83 21.47 5.98
N ALA A 100 2.56 21.71 6.20
CA ALA A 100 1.66 22.22 5.18
C ALA A 100 2.17 23.57 4.63
N GLU A 101 2.12 23.78 3.31
CA GLU A 101 2.58 24.98 2.60
C GLU A 101 1.74 26.21 2.92
N ASP A 102 0.47 25.98 3.25
CA ASP A 102 -0.54 26.90 3.72
C ASP A 102 -1.48 26.13 4.65
N ILE A 103 -2.29 26.83 5.40
CA ILE A 103 -3.28 26.24 6.30
C ILE A 103 -4.16 25.24 5.53
N GLY A 104 -4.09 23.96 5.91
CA GLY A 104 -4.88 22.89 5.28
C GLY A 104 -4.44 22.53 3.86
N LYS A 105 -3.23 22.91 3.42
CA LYS A 105 -2.70 22.56 2.11
C LYS A 105 -1.38 21.83 2.22
N PHE A 106 -1.42 20.53 2.03
CA PHE A 106 -0.21 19.74 1.75
C PHE A 106 0.24 19.93 0.29
N PRO A 107 1.55 19.69 0.01
CA PRO A 107 2.09 19.82 -1.34
C PRO A 107 1.38 18.98 -2.40
N ASP A 108 0.72 17.89 -2.00
CA ASP A 108 0.10 16.91 -2.89
C ASP A 108 -1.34 16.61 -2.48
N SER A 109 -2.08 16.00 -3.38
CA SER A 109 -3.51 15.68 -3.18
C SER A 109 -3.76 14.52 -2.22
N ASN A 110 -2.72 13.74 -1.90
CA ASN A 110 -2.76 12.59 -0.98
C ASN A 110 -1.56 12.64 -0.02
N LEU A 111 -1.79 12.37 1.26
CA LEU A 111 -0.75 12.37 2.31
C LEU A 111 0.41 11.41 2.02
N ALA A 112 0.10 10.21 1.50
CA ALA A 112 1.13 9.25 1.16
C ALA A 112 2.03 9.76 0.03
N GLU A 113 1.47 10.43 -0.98
CA GLU A 113 2.24 11.05 -2.07
C GLU A 113 3.16 12.16 -1.58
N SER A 114 2.73 12.94 -0.61
CA SER A 114 3.60 13.92 0.04
C SER A 114 4.80 13.27 0.72
N MET A 115 4.59 12.13 1.38
CA MET A 115 5.66 11.39 2.06
C MET A 115 6.69 10.77 1.11
N GLN A 116 6.38 10.58 -0.17
CA GLN A 116 7.32 10.04 -1.15
C GLN A 116 8.57 10.93 -1.36
N ARG A 117 8.53 12.19 -0.93
CA ARG A 117 9.69 13.10 -0.92
C ARG A 117 10.66 12.84 0.21
N ILE A 118 10.21 12.14 1.26
CA ILE A 118 11.05 11.78 2.41
C ILE A 118 11.98 10.65 1.99
N PRO A 119 13.31 10.75 2.22
CA PRO A 119 14.24 9.67 1.96
C PRO A 119 13.78 8.37 2.61
N GLY A 120 13.94 7.24 1.92
CA GLY A 120 13.57 5.92 2.42
C GLY A 120 12.08 5.62 2.41
N VAL A 121 11.22 6.55 2.03
CA VAL A 121 9.77 6.31 1.89
C VAL A 121 9.45 5.94 0.45
N ALA A 122 8.80 4.80 0.26
CA ALA A 122 8.26 4.37 -1.02
C ALA A 122 6.76 4.11 -0.90
N LEU A 123 6.04 4.37 -1.99
CA LEU A 123 4.60 4.37 -2.03
C LEU A 123 4.05 3.05 -2.58
N SER A 124 3.05 2.49 -1.91
CA SER A 124 2.18 1.45 -2.48
C SER A 124 0.87 2.08 -2.90
N ARG A 125 0.51 1.92 -4.19
CA ARG A 125 -0.73 2.46 -4.73
C ARG A 125 -1.86 1.45 -4.60
N GLY A 126 -3.05 1.93 -4.37
CA GLY A 126 -4.28 1.15 -4.33
C GLY A 126 -5.14 1.35 -5.57
N ASP A 127 -6.38 0.91 -5.48
CA ASP A 127 -7.39 1.14 -6.49
C ASP A 127 -7.48 2.63 -6.85
N GLY A 128 -7.53 2.92 -8.13
CA GLY A 128 -7.53 4.29 -8.62
C GLY A 128 -6.17 4.99 -8.60
N GLY A 129 -5.08 4.26 -8.37
CA GLY A 129 -3.70 4.76 -8.49
C GLY A 129 -3.25 5.73 -7.41
N GLU A 130 -4.10 6.02 -6.39
CA GLU A 130 -3.71 6.86 -5.26
C GLU A 130 -2.79 6.12 -4.31
N GLY A 131 -1.93 6.87 -3.61
CA GLY A 131 -1.07 6.35 -2.57
C GLY A 131 -1.87 5.77 -1.41
N LYS A 132 -1.91 4.45 -1.30
CA LYS A 132 -2.66 3.72 -0.28
C LYS A 132 -1.87 3.57 1.02
N ASN A 133 -0.68 3.02 0.90
CA ASN A 133 0.20 2.74 2.02
C ASN A 133 1.62 3.21 1.70
N ILE A 134 2.46 3.31 2.72
CA ILE A 134 3.87 3.58 2.58
C ILE A 134 4.71 2.41 3.08
N SER A 135 5.85 2.21 2.47
CA SER A 135 6.95 1.42 3.02
C SER A 135 8.08 2.37 3.42
N VAL A 136 8.69 2.14 4.56
CA VAL A 136 9.81 2.94 5.03
C VAL A 136 11.04 2.06 5.12
N ARG A 137 12.12 2.47 4.43
CA ARG A 137 13.37 1.70 4.36
C ARG A 137 13.17 0.25 3.88
N GLY A 138 12.23 0.07 2.91
CA GLY A 138 11.90 -1.25 2.37
C GLY A 138 11.00 -2.12 3.24
N LEU A 139 10.59 -1.65 4.42
CA LEU A 139 9.65 -2.34 5.29
C LEU A 139 8.22 -1.91 4.95
N GLY A 140 7.37 -2.86 4.58
CA GLY A 140 6.01 -2.64 4.12
C GLY A 140 5.09 -2.03 5.20
N ALA A 141 3.84 -1.76 4.81
CA ALA A 141 2.87 -1.02 5.62
C ALA A 141 2.60 -1.61 7.03
N GLY A 142 2.64 -2.93 7.18
CA GLY A 142 2.46 -3.61 8.48
C GLY A 142 3.57 -3.32 9.50
N PHE A 143 4.71 -2.78 9.05
CA PHE A 143 5.83 -2.40 9.90
C PHE A 143 5.86 -0.91 10.25
N THR A 144 4.92 -0.14 9.73
CA THR A 144 4.80 1.30 9.96
C THR A 144 3.58 1.57 10.84
N ARG A 145 3.80 2.29 11.94
CA ARG A 145 2.72 2.75 12.81
C ARG A 145 2.36 4.18 12.44
N VAL A 146 1.07 4.46 12.36
CA VAL A 146 0.56 5.82 12.14
C VAL A 146 -0.18 6.28 13.39
N ARG A 147 0.12 7.48 13.87
CA ARG A 147 -0.59 8.14 14.97
C ARG A 147 -1.25 9.42 14.46
N ILE A 148 -2.44 9.69 14.93
CA ILE A 148 -3.17 10.93 14.67
C ILE A 148 -3.32 11.66 16.02
N ASN A 149 -2.74 12.85 16.14
CA ASN A 149 -2.71 13.62 17.39
C ASN A 149 -2.25 12.76 18.60
N GLY A 150 -1.16 11.97 18.40
CA GLY A 150 -0.57 11.11 19.43
C GLY A 150 -1.20 9.74 19.59
N MET A 151 -2.39 9.46 19.07
CA MET A 151 -3.08 8.16 19.17
C MET A 151 -2.88 7.28 17.95
N GLU A 152 -2.76 5.96 18.16
CA GLU A 152 -2.75 5.00 17.06
C GLU A 152 -3.99 5.13 16.16
N GLY A 153 -3.75 5.42 14.89
CA GLY A 153 -4.74 5.42 13.83
C GLY A 153 -4.71 4.09 13.06
N THR A 154 -5.87 3.50 12.88
CA THR A 154 -6.05 2.36 11.96
C THR A 154 -7.07 2.75 10.92
N SER A 155 -6.87 2.40 9.66
CA SER A 155 -7.88 2.60 8.64
C SER A 155 -7.94 1.41 7.70
N GLN A 156 -9.15 1.07 7.30
CA GLN A 156 -9.43 -0.13 6.54
C GLN A 156 -10.19 0.23 5.27
N THR A 157 -9.76 -0.34 4.16
CA THR A 157 -10.42 -0.20 2.86
C THR A 157 -10.61 -1.56 2.20
N GLY A 158 -11.42 -1.59 1.15
CA GLY A 158 -11.73 -2.81 0.42
C GLY A 158 -10.52 -3.46 -0.27
N ALA A 159 -10.72 -4.70 -0.68
CA ALA A 159 -9.83 -5.46 -1.55
C ALA A 159 -10.29 -5.35 -3.00
N SER A 160 -9.34 -5.42 -3.94
CA SER A 160 -9.65 -5.61 -5.35
C SER A 160 -8.92 -6.81 -5.92
N ASP A 161 -9.45 -7.37 -7.00
CA ASP A 161 -8.77 -8.44 -7.72
C ASP A 161 -7.45 -7.96 -8.33
N ILE A 162 -7.36 -6.67 -8.59
CA ILE A 162 -6.24 -6.00 -9.25
C ILE A 162 -5.09 -5.71 -8.28
N TYR A 163 -5.41 -5.07 -7.14
CA TYR A 163 -4.40 -4.59 -6.20
C TYR A 163 -4.25 -5.48 -4.95
N GLY A 164 -5.01 -6.57 -4.87
CA GLY A 164 -4.91 -7.56 -3.80
C GLY A 164 -5.78 -7.30 -2.58
N ALA A 165 -5.43 -7.94 -1.48
CA ALA A 165 -6.23 -7.98 -0.27
C ALA A 165 -6.48 -6.59 0.35
N GLY A 166 -7.66 -6.41 0.91
CA GLY A 166 -7.98 -5.26 1.75
C GLY A 166 -7.17 -5.26 3.04
N ASN A 167 -7.12 -4.11 3.65
CA ASN A 167 -6.43 -3.89 4.91
C ASN A 167 -7.25 -4.48 6.06
N SER A 168 -6.84 -5.61 6.63
CA SER A 168 -7.54 -6.29 7.72
C SER A 168 -6.83 -6.22 9.07
N GLY A 169 -5.91 -5.27 9.22
CA GLY A 169 -5.02 -5.28 10.37
C GLY A 169 -4.65 -3.92 10.92
N ARG A 170 -3.36 -3.72 11.09
CA ARG A 170 -2.76 -2.55 11.72
C ARG A 170 -2.31 -1.49 10.72
N SER A 171 -2.19 -1.85 9.45
CA SER A 171 -1.75 -0.93 8.41
C SER A 171 -2.77 0.19 8.22
N PHE A 172 -2.24 1.37 7.88
CA PHE A 172 -3.02 2.58 7.71
C PHE A 172 -3.21 2.89 6.23
N ASP A 173 -4.45 3.05 5.80
CA ASP A 173 -4.78 3.48 4.46
C ASP A 173 -4.98 5.01 4.42
N PHE A 174 -4.03 5.70 3.80
CA PHE A 174 -4.05 7.15 3.69
C PHE A 174 -5.18 7.67 2.80
N ASN A 175 -5.75 6.83 1.93
CA ASN A 175 -6.87 7.22 1.08
C ASN A 175 -8.15 7.50 1.86
N ALA A 176 -8.27 6.97 3.08
CA ALA A 176 -9.45 7.19 3.90
C ALA A 176 -9.58 8.64 4.40
N PHE A 177 -8.52 9.46 4.29
CA PHE A 177 -8.47 10.80 4.89
C PHE A 177 -8.25 11.89 3.83
N PRO A 178 -8.99 13.00 3.87
CA PRO A 178 -8.63 14.19 3.11
C PRO A 178 -7.36 14.83 3.70
N THR A 179 -6.49 15.33 2.84
CA THR A 179 -5.21 15.95 3.25
C THR A 179 -5.42 17.26 4.01
N GLU A 180 -6.49 17.95 3.71
CA GLU A 180 -6.80 19.30 4.17
C GLU A 180 -7.09 19.41 5.67
N ILE A 181 -7.30 18.27 6.35
CA ILE A 181 -7.56 18.24 7.80
C ILE A 181 -6.29 18.15 8.66
N PHE A 182 -5.10 18.08 8.04
CA PHE A 182 -3.82 18.00 8.73
C PHE A 182 -2.95 19.22 8.46
N ALA A 183 -2.11 19.58 9.41
CA ALA A 183 -1.15 20.69 9.33
C ALA A 183 0.30 20.20 9.17
N ALA A 184 0.65 19.07 9.75
CA ALA A 184 1.98 18.52 9.67
C ALA A 184 1.96 16.99 9.71
N LEU A 185 3.01 16.40 9.16
CA LEU A 185 3.34 15.00 9.35
C LEU A 185 4.84 14.86 9.64
N ALA A 186 5.17 13.88 10.48
CA ALA A 186 6.55 13.54 10.79
C ALA A 186 6.75 12.02 10.66
N VAL A 187 7.85 11.61 10.06
CA VAL A 187 8.28 10.21 9.91
C VAL A 187 9.50 9.99 10.80
N ARG A 188 9.28 9.33 11.94
CA ARG A 188 10.34 8.97 12.90
C ARG A 188 10.92 7.62 12.50
N LYS A 189 12.19 7.61 12.11
CA LYS A 189 12.91 6.43 11.60
C LYS A 189 13.71 5.69 12.67
N THR A 190 14.07 6.38 13.75
CA THR A 190 14.71 5.78 14.93
C THR A 190 13.81 5.89 16.14
N PRO A 191 13.71 4.84 16.96
CA PRO A 191 12.86 4.83 18.14
C PRO A 191 13.52 5.54 19.32
N SER A 192 12.69 5.99 20.27
CA SER A 192 13.11 6.39 21.62
C SER A 192 12.16 5.78 22.66
N ALA A 193 12.56 5.69 23.93
CA ALA A 193 11.79 4.99 24.95
C ALA A 193 10.44 5.63 25.26
N ASP A 194 10.30 6.95 25.09
CA ASP A 194 9.08 7.73 25.29
C ASP A 194 8.05 7.55 24.15
N ILE A 195 8.48 7.05 22.99
CA ILE A 195 7.61 6.82 21.85
C ILE A 195 7.00 5.42 21.91
N GLU A 196 5.72 5.33 21.61
CA GLU A 196 4.97 4.10 21.54
C GLU A 196 5.62 3.06 20.61
N GLU A 197 5.76 1.83 21.11
CA GLU A 197 6.35 0.71 20.39
C GLU A 197 5.42 0.16 19.29
N GLY A 198 5.98 -0.70 18.42
CA GLY A 198 5.22 -1.43 17.39
C GLY A 198 5.54 -1.02 15.97
N SER A 199 6.58 -0.19 15.77
CA SER A 199 7.09 0.15 14.45
C SER A 199 8.51 -0.38 14.26
N LEU A 200 8.67 -1.28 13.31
CA LEU A 200 9.99 -1.76 12.84
C LEU A 200 10.50 -0.85 11.69
N GLY A 201 9.60 -0.29 10.90
CA GLY A 201 9.89 0.62 9.80
C GLY A 201 10.06 2.05 10.27
N ALA A 202 8.95 2.66 10.65
CA ALA A 202 8.88 4.02 11.18
C ALA A 202 7.57 4.25 11.94
N THR A 203 7.56 5.29 12.78
CA THR A 203 6.33 5.90 13.30
C THR A 203 6.02 7.16 12.50
N VAL A 204 4.79 7.26 12.01
CA VAL A 204 4.28 8.44 11.29
C VAL A 204 3.32 9.18 12.20
N ASP A 205 3.62 10.41 12.53
CA ASP A 205 2.77 11.30 13.30
C ASP A 205 2.04 12.27 12.39
N LEU A 206 0.71 12.22 12.39
CA LEU A 206 -0.16 13.17 11.71
C LEU A 206 -0.73 14.14 12.73
N LYS A 207 -0.52 15.45 12.52
CA LYS A 207 -1.01 16.50 13.42
C LYS A 207 -2.09 17.32 12.73
N ALA A 208 -3.24 17.47 13.37
CA ALA A 208 -4.26 18.45 12.99
C ALA A 208 -3.81 19.85 13.48
N PRO A 209 -4.25 20.95 12.82
CA PRO A 209 -3.92 22.30 13.27
C PRO A 209 -4.66 22.65 14.57
N HIS A 210 -4.01 23.44 15.42
CA HIS A 210 -4.58 23.98 16.66
C HIS A 210 -4.88 25.48 16.51
N PRO A 211 -5.92 26.00 17.17
CA PRO A 211 -6.34 27.38 16.99
C PRO A 211 -5.37 28.43 17.53
N LEU A 212 -4.57 28.09 18.55
CA LEU A 212 -3.59 29.02 19.12
C LEU A 212 -2.22 28.99 18.42
N ASP A 213 -2.05 28.12 17.39
CA ASP A 213 -0.86 28.12 16.52
C ASP A 213 -0.86 29.28 15.52
N PHE A 214 -2.01 29.96 15.36
CA PHE A 214 -2.15 31.07 14.41
C PHE A 214 -1.73 32.40 15.03
N LYS A 215 -1.02 33.21 14.23
CA LYS A 215 -0.57 34.56 14.66
C LYS A 215 -1.70 35.59 14.75
N THR A 216 -2.83 35.32 14.05
CA THR A 216 -4.01 36.18 14.04
C THR A 216 -5.13 35.53 14.84
N ASP A 217 -5.90 36.33 15.53
CA ASP A 217 -7.00 35.86 16.38
C ASP A 217 -8.22 35.32 15.59
N PHE A 218 -8.26 35.55 14.28
CA PHE A 218 -9.26 34.99 13.37
C PHE A 218 -8.62 34.60 12.05
N VAL A 219 -8.91 33.38 11.60
CA VAL A 219 -8.45 32.84 10.32
C VAL A 219 -9.60 32.10 9.65
N ILE A 220 -9.80 32.34 8.38
CA ILE A 220 -10.64 31.54 7.50
C ILE A 220 -9.88 31.20 6.22
N THR A 221 -9.85 29.95 5.87
CA THR A 221 -9.26 29.48 4.60
C THR A 221 -10.26 28.58 3.90
N ALA A 222 -10.55 28.87 2.63
CA ALA A 222 -11.42 28.05 1.81
C ALA A 222 -10.74 27.72 0.47
N THR A 223 -10.84 26.45 0.04
CA THR A 223 -10.30 26.00 -1.26
C THR A 223 -11.40 25.29 -2.04
N ALA A 224 -11.45 25.54 -3.34
CA ALA A 224 -12.31 24.81 -4.27
C ALA A 224 -11.52 24.43 -5.52
N ARG A 225 -11.69 23.18 -5.99
CA ARG A 225 -10.97 22.61 -7.14
C ARG A 225 -11.89 21.76 -7.99
N GLY A 226 -11.63 21.74 -9.31
CA GLY A 226 -12.14 20.76 -10.24
C GLY A 226 -11.03 19.79 -10.65
N ILE A 227 -11.29 18.49 -10.60
CA ILE A 227 -10.34 17.42 -10.92
C ILE A 227 -10.81 16.71 -12.19
N TYR A 228 -9.98 16.68 -13.22
CA TYR A 228 -10.25 15.98 -14.47
C TYR A 228 -9.30 14.81 -14.68
N ASN A 229 -9.82 13.61 -14.91
CA ASN A 229 -9.05 12.45 -15.31
C ASN A 229 -9.28 12.12 -16.79
N GLU A 230 -8.20 11.92 -17.56
CA GLU A 230 -8.26 11.77 -19.02
C GLU A 230 -8.92 10.45 -19.48
N VAL A 231 -8.89 9.37 -18.66
CA VAL A 231 -9.50 8.08 -18.98
C VAL A 231 -10.97 8.04 -18.58
N ALA A 232 -11.31 8.54 -17.39
CA ALA A 232 -12.69 8.67 -16.93
C ALA A 232 -13.47 9.77 -17.67
N LYS A 233 -12.78 10.82 -18.16
CA LYS A 233 -13.36 11.99 -18.87
C LYS A 233 -14.44 12.70 -18.06
N LYS A 234 -14.28 12.78 -16.76
CA LYS A 234 -15.18 13.45 -15.83
C LYS A 234 -14.44 14.53 -15.07
N VAL A 235 -15.17 15.56 -14.66
CA VAL A 235 -14.69 16.63 -13.77
C VAL A 235 -15.36 16.44 -12.42
N ASP A 236 -14.57 16.30 -11.38
CA ASP A 236 -15.01 16.03 -10.01
C ASP A 236 -14.69 17.21 -9.09
N PRO A 237 -15.61 17.57 -8.18
CA PRO A 237 -15.39 18.66 -7.24
C PRO A 237 -14.56 18.20 -6.03
N ARG A 238 -13.71 19.12 -5.54
CA ARG A 238 -13.05 19.04 -4.24
C ARG A 238 -13.10 20.39 -3.57
N ALA A 239 -13.48 20.44 -2.30
CA ALA A 239 -13.59 21.68 -1.54
C ALA A 239 -13.20 21.48 -0.09
N SER A 240 -12.62 22.50 0.53
CA SER A 240 -12.32 22.49 1.96
C SER A 240 -12.51 23.89 2.54
N ILE A 241 -12.80 23.92 3.84
CA ILE A 241 -12.86 25.16 4.65
C ILE A 241 -12.25 24.88 6.03
N LEU A 242 -11.52 25.85 6.53
CA LEU A 242 -11.00 25.88 7.90
C LEU A 242 -11.32 27.25 8.47
N VAL A 243 -11.81 27.25 9.72
CA VAL A 243 -12.10 28.47 10.50
C VAL A 243 -11.47 28.29 11.86
N ALA A 244 -10.67 29.26 12.29
CA ALA A 244 -10.09 29.33 13.63
C ALA A 244 -10.37 30.68 14.25
N LYS A 245 -10.70 30.70 15.55
CA LYS A 245 -10.93 31.91 16.33
C LYS A 245 -10.31 31.76 17.70
N GLN A 246 -9.56 32.81 18.09
CA GLN A 246 -9.01 32.96 19.42
C GLN A 246 -9.89 33.95 20.22
N PHE A 247 -10.02 33.67 21.50
CA PHE A 247 -10.80 34.44 22.48
C PHE A 247 -9.95 34.73 23.72
N ALA A 248 -10.45 35.61 24.59
CA ALA A 248 -9.85 35.92 25.86
C ALA A 248 -8.35 36.23 25.77
N ASN A 249 -7.98 37.12 24.85
CA ASN A 249 -6.61 37.52 24.55
C ASN A 249 -5.66 36.37 24.20
N GLY A 250 -6.14 35.37 23.48
CA GLY A 250 -5.32 34.25 23.02
C GLY A 250 -5.22 33.08 24.04
N THR A 251 -5.96 33.12 25.15
CA THR A 251 -5.96 31.98 26.09
C THR A 251 -6.95 30.85 25.73
N LEU A 252 -7.95 31.12 24.91
CA LEU A 252 -8.94 30.15 24.45
C LEU A 252 -9.03 30.18 22.96
N GLY A 253 -8.97 29.04 22.30
CA GLY A 253 -9.11 28.93 20.86
C GLY A 253 -10.08 27.84 20.45
N VAL A 254 -10.78 28.06 19.35
CA VAL A 254 -11.67 27.09 18.68
C VAL A 254 -11.31 27.01 17.23
N LEU A 255 -11.17 25.80 16.70
CA LEU A 255 -10.92 25.53 15.28
C LEU A 255 -11.88 24.49 14.77
N GLY A 256 -12.45 24.72 13.58
CA GLY A 256 -13.21 23.74 12.84
C GLY A 256 -12.72 23.65 11.39
N SER A 257 -12.56 22.43 10.88
CA SER A 257 -12.27 22.20 9.47
C SER A 257 -13.25 21.21 8.85
N PHE A 258 -13.47 21.36 7.55
CA PHE A 258 -14.29 20.47 6.75
C PHE A 258 -13.69 20.32 5.36
N ALA A 259 -13.66 19.10 4.83
CA ALA A 259 -13.20 18.80 3.49
C ALA A 259 -14.13 17.77 2.83
N TYR A 260 -14.42 17.99 1.56
CA TYR A 260 -15.19 17.10 0.70
C TYR A 260 -14.48 16.92 -0.63
N GLY A 261 -14.45 15.70 -1.15
CA GLY A 261 -13.96 15.42 -2.48
C GLY A 261 -14.69 14.24 -3.11
N LYS A 262 -15.02 14.40 -4.38
CA LYS A 262 -15.49 13.31 -5.23
C LYS A 262 -14.40 12.95 -6.22
N ARG A 263 -14.35 11.66 -6.63
CA ARG A 263 -13.42 11.19 -7.64
C ARG A 263 -14.03 10.04 -8.43
N ASN A 264 -14.20 10.29 -9.73
CA ASN A 264 -14.56 9.26 -10.70
C ASN A 264 -13.33 8.82 -11.46
N LEU A 265 -13.06 7.54 -11.45
CA LEU A 265 -11.91 6.95 -12.12
C LEU A 265 -12.36 5.86 -13.08
N ARG A 266 -11.59 5.69 -14.14
CA ARG A 266 -11.68 4.55 -15.04
C ARG A 266 -10.29 4.02 -15.29
N GLU A 267 -10.12 2.72 -15.15
CA GLU A 267 -8.87 2.02 -15.36
C GLU A 267 -9.10 0.92 -16.39
N VAL A 268 -8.22 0.83 -17.38
CA VAL A 268 -8.33 -0.18 -18.43
C VAL A 268 -7.03 -0.95 -18.55
N GLY A 269 -7.12 -2.25 -18.92
CA GLY A 269 -5.92 -3.05 -18.99
C GLY A 269 -6.16 -4.52 -19.29
N TYR A 270 -5.23 -5.34 -18.83
CA TYR A 270 -5.16 -6.78 -19.01
C TYR A 270 -4.89 -7.48 -17.68
N SER A 271 -5.42 -8.69 -17.51
CA SER A 271 -5.14 -9.59 -16.39
C SER A 271 -5.08 -11.03 -16.87
N ALA A 272 -4.05 -11.76 -16.47
CA ALA A 272 -3.92 -13.21 -16.67
C ALA A 272 -4.50 -14.01 -15.50
N VAL A 273 -4.77 -13.37 -14.35
CA VAL A 273 -5.12 -13.94 -13.04
C VAL A 273 -3.98 -14.79 -12.47
N ASN A 274 -3.42 -15.68 -13.25
CA ASN A 274 -2.22 -16.47 -12.96
C ASN A 274 -1.58 -16.94 -14.27
N ILE A 275 -0.34 -17.43 -14.19
CA ILE A 275 0.34 -18.11 -15.28
C ILE A 275 0.57 -19.56 -14.84
N LEU A 276 0.19 -20.50 -15.69
CA LEU A 276 0.24 -21.92 -15.37
C LEU A 276 0.95 -22.71 -16.46
N PRO A 277 1.69 -23.77 -16.10
CA PRO A 277 2.17 -24.75 -17.07
C PRO A 277 1.02 -25.48 -17.75
N ALA A 278 1.22 -25.89 -19.00
CA ALA A 278 0.20 -26.49 -19.85
C ALA A 278 -0.45 -27.76 -19.28
N TYR A 279 0.25 -28.53 -18.43
CA TYR A 279 -0.27 -29.77 -17.86
C TYR A 279 -1.26 -29.53 -16.70
N ILE A 280 -1.27 -28.34 -16.12
CA ILE A 280 -2.18 -27.99 -15.03
C ILE A 280 -3.62 -27.94 -15.58
N ASP A 281 -4.59 -28.30 -14.75
CA ASP A 281 -6.02 -28.32 -15.08
C ASP A 281 -6.41 -29.25 -16.26
N GLY A 282 -5.59 -30.27 -16.53
CA GLY A 282 -5.89 -31.30 -17.52
C GLY A 282 -5.30 -31.08 -18.90
N GLY A 283 -4.73 -29.90 -19.15
CA GLY A 283 -4.07 -29.57 -20.41
C GLY A 283 -5.02 -29.39 -21.62
N PHE A 284 -4.45 -29.46 -22.81
CA PHE A 284 -5.19 -29.29 -24.08
C PHE A 284 -5.62 -30.62 -24.68
N CYS A 285 -6.65 -30.57 -25.51
CA CYS A 285 -7.03 -31.71 -26.32
C CYS A 285 -5.85 -32.25 -27.13
N SER A 286 -5.60 -33.55 -27.08
CA SER A 286 -4.66 -34.19 -27.98
C SER A 286 -5.21 -34.32 -29.40
N PRO A 287 -4.38 -34.48 -30.45
CA PRO A 287 -4.81 -34.88 -31.77
C PRO A 287 -5.56 -36.21 -31.75
N VAL A 288 -6.48 -36.42 -32.67
CA VAL A 288 -7.19 -37.68 -32.80
C VAL A 288 -6.21 -38.83 -33.05
N GLY A 289 -6.36 -39.95 -32.31
CA GLY A 289 -5.46 -41.09 -32.39
C GLY A 289 -4.12 -40.98 -31.68
N TYR A 290 -3.91 -39.89 -30.97
CA TYR A 290 -2.70 -39.70 -30.14
C TYR A 290 -2.71 -40.64 -28.94
N ALA A 291 -1.56 -41.19 -28.56
CA ALA A 291 -1.43 -42.09 -27.42
C ALA A 291 -0.40 -41.57 -26.41
N PRO A 292 -0.76 -41.32 -25.14
CA PRO A 292 -2.11 -41.45 -24.58
C PRO A 292 -3.06 -40.34 -25.05
N GLN A 293 -4.32 -40.67 -25.24
CA GLN A 293 -5.33 -39.66 -25.57
C GLN A 293 -5.62 -38.76 -24.40
N ASN A 294 -5.63 -37.44 -24.58
CA ASN A 294 -6.03 -36.46 -23.60
C ASN A 294 -7.26 -35.64 -24.09
N PRO A 295 -8.36 -35.58 -23.38
CA PRO A 295 -8.66 -36.35 -22.16
C PRO A 295 -8.81 -37.84 -22.43
N ALA A 296 -8.39 -38.64 -21.45
CA ALA A 296 -8.38 -40.09 -21.58
C ALA A 296 -9.79 -40.73 -21.69
N THR A 297 -10.81 -40.06 -21.18
CA THR A 297 -12.20 -40.52 -21.16
C THR A 297 -13.19 -39.37 -21.35
N ASN A 298 -14.39 -39.72 -21.79
CA ASN A 298 -15.54 -38.80 -21.85
C ASN A 298 -16.13 -38.45 -20.46
N ALA A 299 -15.48 -38.79 -19.39
CA ALA A 299 -15.93 -38.50 -18.03
C ALA A 299 -15.87 -36.99 -17.77
N THR A 300 -16.69 -36.27 -18.48
CA THR A 300 -16.90 -34.85 -18.28
C THR A 300 -18.21 -34.65 -17.56
N ARG A 301 -18.25 -33.72 -16.68
CA ARG A 301 -19.49 -33.24 -16.10
C ARG A 301 -20.41 -32.72 -17.17
N GLY A 302 -21.61 -33.27 -17.20
CA GLY A 302 -22.66 -32.90 -18.14
C GLY A 302 -22.62 -33.66 -19.46
N THR A 303 -23.79 -33.97 -19.96
CA THR A 303 -24.06 -34.80 -21.13
C THR A 303 -23.63 -34.21 -22.47
N ASN A 304 -23.15 -32.95 -22.49
CA ASN A 304 -22.84 -32.21 -23.71
C ASN A 304 -21.35 -31.94 -23.92
N ALA A 305 -20.48 -32.48 -23.09
CA ALA A 305 -19.05 -32.32 -23.28
C ALA A 305 -18.58 -33.29 -24.39
N ALA A 306 -18.49 -32.78 -25.60
CA ALA A 306 -17.90 -33.52 -26.69
C ALA A 306 -16.43 -33.84 -26.36
N ASN A 307 -16.07 -35.11 -26.47
CA ASN A 307 -14.69 -35.53 -26.29
C ASN A 307 -13.85 -35.05 -27.49
N CYS A 308 -12.62 -34.62 -27.23
CA CYS A 308 -11.69 -34.21 -28.26
C CYS A 308 -11.31 -35.36 -29.20
N SER A 309 -11.56 -36.61 -28.83
CA SER A 309 -11.15 -37.80 -29.59
C SER A 309 -12.22 -38.38 -30.54
N THR A 310 -13.48 -38.01 -30.40
CA THR A 310 -14.57 -38.65 -31.17
C THR A 310 -15.37 -37.61 -31.97
N ASN A 311 -15.28 -37.68 -33.30
CA ASN A 311 -16.07 -36.88 -34.25
C ASN A 311 -16.22 -35.40 -33.91
N ASN A 312 -15.27 -34.87 -33.13
CA ASN A 312 -15.24 -33.47 -32.79
C ASN A 312 -14.34 -32.73 -33.80
N PRO A 313 -14.87 -31.71 -34.51
CA PRO A 313 -14.04 -30.92 -35.44
C PRO A 313 -12.95 -30.13 -34.69
N ARG A 314 -12.99 -30.06 -33.37
CA ARG A 314 -12.04 -29.34 -32.51
C ARG A 314 -10.97 -30.27 -31.98
N THR A 315 -10.06 -30.71 -32.83
CA THR A 315 -8.85 -31.43 -32.41
C THR A 315 -7.63 -30.53 -32.54
N SER A 316 -6.70 -30.69 -31.65
CA SER A 316 -5.40 -30.00 -31.80
C SER A 316 -4.65 -30.46 -33.03
N THR A 317 -3.92 -29.57 -33.68
CA THR A 317 -2.95 -29.98 -34.69
C THR A 317 -1.82 -30.74 -34.03
N THR A 318 -1.30 -31.78 -34.69
CA THR A 318 -0.19 -32.57 -34.17
C THR A 318 1.06 -31.69 -33.90
N ALA A 319 1.34 -30.77 -34.82
CA ALA A 319 2.49 -29.86 -34.66
C ALA A 319 2.37 -28.98 -33.42
N ALA A 320 1.23 -28.29 -33.25
CA ALA A 320 1.03 -27.41 -32.11
C ALA A 320 1.01 -28.17 -30.78
N TYR A 321 0.33 -29.33 -30.74
CA TYR A 321 0.30 -30.15 -29.52
C TYR A 321 1.69 -30.64 -29.14
N ASN A 322 2.49 -31.14 -30.09
CA ASN A 322 3.85 -31.62 -29.83
C ASN A 322 4.77 -30.47 -29.41
N THR A 323 4.61 -29.28 -29.97
CA THR A 323 5.36 -28.09 -29.51
C THR A 323 5.17 -27.86 -28.04
N ILE A 324 3.93 -27.93 -27.53
CA ILE A 324 3.62 -27.81 -26.08
C ILE A 324 4.23 -28.97 -25.32
N GLN A 325 3.97 -30.24 -25.74
CA GLN A 325 4.36 -31.43 -24.96
C GLN A 325 5.89 -31.62 -24.87
N ASN A 326 6.64 -31.08 -25.80
CA ASN A 326 8.11 -31.14 -25.83
C ASN A 326 8.77 -30.18 -24.80
N LEU A 327 8.07 -29.15 -24.35
CA LEU A 327 8.54 -28.23 -23.35
C LEU A 327 8.31 -28.84 -21.94
N ARG A 328 9.37 -29.28 -21.29
CA ARG A 328 9.29 -30.07 -20.07
C ARG A 328 9.48 -29.27 -18.78
N GLY A 329 10.23 -28.19 -18.82
CA GLY A 329 10.53 -27.34 -17.66
C GLY A 329 11.23 -28.10 -16.50
N ILE A 330 11.17 -27.52 -15.31
CA ILE A 330 11.81 -28.04 -14.11
C ILE A 330 11.14 -29.34 -13.63
N THR A 331 9.84 -29.47 -13.80
CA THR A 331 9.07 -30.64 -13.37
C THR A 331 9.28 -31.86 -14.23
N ASN A 332 9.93 -31.72 -15.37
CA ASN A 332 10.11 -32.74 -16.42
C ASN A 332 8.80 -33.39 -16.91
N GLN A 333 7.66 -32.77 -16.62
CA GLN A 333 6.33 -33.18 -17.12
C GLN A 333 6.13 -32.70 -18.57
N PRO A 334 5.46 -33.47 -19.43
CA PRO A 334 5.05 -32.99 -20.76
C PRO A 334 4.23 -31.69 -20.63
N GLY A 335 4.66 -30.63 -21.31
CA GLY A 335 4.05 -29.30 -21.22
C GLY A 335 4.42 -28.53 -19.94
N GLY A 336 5.33 -29.05 -19.10
CA GLY A 336 5.79 -28.38 -17.87
C GLY A 336 6.58 -27.12 -18.12
N GLY A 337 7.19 -26.96 -19.29
CA GLY A 337 7.91 -25.77 -19.70
C GLY A 337 7.12 -24.83 -20.64
N ALA A 338 5.85 -25.10 -20.87
CA ALA A 338 4.97 -24.26 -21.70
C ALA A 338 3.98 -23.50 -20.81
N PHE A 339 4.13 -22.18 -20.73
CA PHE A 339 3.40 -21.33 -19.77
C PHE A 339 2.31 -20.52 -20.46
N PHE A 340 1.12 -20.51 -19.85
CA PHE A 340 -0.09 -19.88 -20.37
C PHE A 340 -0.74 -18.99 -19.31
N PRO A 341 -1.33 -17.84 -19.73
CA PRO A 341 -2.24 -17.12 -18.85
C PRO A 341 -3.45 -18.01 -18.52
N ARG A 342 -3.76 -18.13 -17.21
CA ARG A 342 -4.87 -18.96 -16.75
C ARG A 342 -6.22 -18.44 -17.24
N ILE A 343 -6.44 -17.13 -17.09
CA ILE A 343 -7.66 -16.43 -17.49
C ILE A 343 -7.23 -15.14 -18.20
N PRO A 344 -6.79 -15.22 -19.47
CA PRO A 344 -6.45 -14.03 -20.24
C PRO A 344 -7.72 -13.20 -20.48
N ARG A 345 -7.75 -12.00 -19.89
CA ARG A 345 -8.92 -11.12 -19.93
C ARG A 345 -8.53 -9.66 -20.03
N TYR A 346 -9.31 -8.89 -20.72
CA TYR A 346 -9.28 -7.43 -20.63
C TYR A 346 -10.06 -6.95 -19.42
N VAL A 347 -9.63 -5.82 -18.88
CA VAL A 347 -10.13 -5.21 -17.65
C VAL A 347 -10.63 -3.81 -17.94
N ASN A 348 -11.85 -3.51 -17.50
CA ASN A 348 -12.40 -2.16 -17.39
C ASN A 348 -12.93 -1.99 -15.95
N SER A 349 -12.26 -1.17 -15.17
CA SER A 349 -12.66 -0.86 -13.80
C SER A 349 -13.13 0.59 -13.72
N GLU A 350 -14.32 0.82 -13.21
CA GLU A 350 -14.91 2.13 -12.94
C GLU A 350 -15.08 2.27 -11.43
N GLN A 351 -14.59 3.39 -10.89
CA GLN A 351 -14.70 3.67 -9.46
C GLN A 351 -15.32 5.05 -9.24
N ASP A 352 -16.36 5.11 -8.43
CA ASP A 352 -16.92 6.33 -7.86
C ASP A 352 -16.55 6.36 -6.38
N ALA A 353 -15.83 7.39 -5.96
CA ALA A 353 -15.34 7.54 -4.61
C ALA A 353 -15.70 8.92 -4.06
N GLU A 354 -16.26 8.95 -2.85
CA GLU A 354 -16.55 10.16 -2.11
C GLU A 354 -15.78 10.17 -0.80
N ARG A 355 -15.13 11.28 -0.52
CA ARG A 355 -14.33 11.47 0.70
C ARG A 355 -14.82 12.70 1.43
N LEU A 356 -15.09 12.55 2.71
CA LEU A 356 -15.53 13.62 3.60
C LEU A 356 -14.72 13.55 4.88
N GLY A 357 -14.23 14.68 5.37
CA GLY A 357 -13.51 14.75 6.63
C GLY A 357 -13.68 16.07 7.32
N GLY A 358 -13.39 16.09 8.61
CA GLY A 358 -13.41 17.33 9.38
C GLY A 358 -12.75 17.16 10.74
N THR A 359 -12.29 18.25 11.30
CA THR A 359 -11.74 18.35 12.65
C THR A 359 -12.47 19.44 13.45
N LEU A 360 -12.50 19.25 14.75
CA LEU A 360 -12.93 20.25 15.71
C LEU A 360 -11.96 20.24 16.87
N THR A 361 -11.33 21.38 17.15
CA THR A 361 -10.36 21.53 18.25
C THR A 361 -10.79 22.66 19.15
N LEU A 362 -10.80 22.38 20.45
CA LEU A 362 -10.89 23.35 21.54
C LEU A 362 -9.57 23.34 22.28
N GLN A 363 -8.89 24.50 22.35
CA GLN A 363 -7.62 24.65 23.05
C GLN A 363 -7.71 25.74 24.10
N TRP A 364 -7.21 25.46 25.27
CA TRP A 364 -7.24 26.37 26.42
C TRP A 364 -5.88 26.47 27.10
N LYS A 365 -5.30 27.66 27.06
CA LYS A 365 -4.06 28.06 27.75
C LYS A 365 -4.38 29.10 28.80
N PRO A 366 -4.82 28.70 30.02
CA PRO A 366 -5.16 29.64 31.08
C PRO A 366 -3.99 30.49 31.55
N ASP A 367 -2.78 29.96 31.42
CA ASP A 367 -1.51 30.58 31.74
C ASP A 367 -0.40 29.99 30.85
N ASP A 368 0.82 30.51 30.94
CA ASP A 368 1.99 30.07 30.15
C ASP A 368 2.47 28.65 30.50
N ASN A 369 1.99 28.08 31.59
CA ASN A 369 2.38 26.77 32.08
C ASN A 369 1.40 25.64 31.69
N THR A 370 0.20 25.99 31.27
CA THR A 370 -0.86 25.02 31.06
C THR A 370 -1.40 25.10 29.63
N ASP A 371 -1.37 23.98 28.91
CA ASP A 371 -2.02 23.80 27.61
C ASP A 371 -2.94 22.57 27.64
N ILE A 372 -4.20 22.79 27.36
CA ILE A 372 -5.22 21.72 27.32
C ILE A 372 -5.89 21.78 25.97
N SER A 373 -5.91 20.68 25.23
CA SER A 373 -6.66 20.58 23.99
C SER A 373 -7.60 19.37 23.96
N ILE A 374 -8.76 19.57 23.36
CA ILE A 374 -9.71 18.53 23.02
C ILE A 374 -9.85 18.51 21.49
N ASP A 375 -9.46 17.40 20.89
CA ASP A 375 -9.47 17.23 19.44
C ASP A 375 -10.50 16.19 19.04
N GLY A 376 -11.36 16.53 18.10
CA GLY A 376 -12.29 15.64 17.43
C GLY A 376 -11.91 15.51 15.94
N LEU A 377 -11.90 14.28 15.42
CA LEU A 377 -11.67 14.01 14.00
C LEU A 377 -12.70 13.03 13.47
N TYR A 378 -13.24 13.34 12.32
CA TYR A 378 -14.14 12.48 11.55
C TYR A 378 -13.63 12.35 10.12
N SER A 379 -13.63 11.12 9.59
CA SER A 379 -13.43 10.86 8.16
C SER A 379 -14.35 9.75 7.67
N ARG A 380 -14.86 9.91 6.44
CA ARG A 380 -15.66 8.92 5.73
C ARG A 380 -15.16 8.81 4.30
N PHE A 381 -14.95 7.59 3.86
CA PHE A 381 -14.60 7.23 2.49
C PHE A 381 -15.61 6.21 1.97
N ASP A 382 -16.44 6.60 1.00
CA ASP A 382 -17.49 5.78 0.38
C ASP A 382 -17.05 5.46 -1.04
N VAL A 383 -17.00 4.19 -1.39
CA VAL A 383 -16.51 3.71 -2.69
C VAL A 383 -17.49 2.72 -3.28
N GLU A 384 -17.87 2.95 -4.53
CA GLU A 384 -18.48 1.95 -5.39
C GLU A 384 -17.56 1.67 -6.57
N ARG A 385 -17.14 0.41 -6.72
CA ARG A 385 -16.32 -0.06 -7.82
C ARG A 385 -17.10 -1.04 -8.67
N ARG A 386 -17.00 -0.86 -9.99
CA ARG A 386 -17.61 -1.72 -11.01
C ARG A 386 -16.52 -2.21 -11.95
N ASP A 387 -16.10 -3.46 -11.78
CA ASP A 387 -15.14 -4.10 -12.65
C ASP A 387 -15.87 -4.92 -13.71
N ASN A 388 -15.46 -4.77 -14.95
CA ASN A 388 -15.95 -5.58 -16.06
C ASN A 388 -14.76 -6.25 -16.75
N TYR A 389 -14.88 -7.53 -16.96
CA TYR A 389 -13.86 -8.35 -17.60
C TYR A 389 -14.45 -9.04 -18.83
N ILE A 390 -13.64 -9.17 -19.87
CA ILE A 390 -13.97 -10.01 -21.04
C ILE A 390 -12.75 -10.86 -21.37
N GLY A 391 -12.87 -12.18 -21.36
CA GLY A 391 -11.74 -13.07 -21.58
C GLY A 391 -12.09 -14.54 -21.57
N ALA A 392 -11.09 -15.39 -21.74
CA ALA A 392 -11.23 -16.82 -21.56
C ALA A 392 -11.30 -17.19 -20.09
N ILE A 393 -12.25 -18.03 -19.69
CA ILE A 393 -12.40 -18.43 -18.28
C ILE A 393 -11.33 -19.42 -17.81
N SER A 394 -10.84 -20.26 -18.67
CA SER A 394 -9.67 -21.14 -18.48
C SER A 394 -9.42 -21.91 -19.75
N PHE A 395 -8.15 -22.20 -20.06
CA PHE A 395 -7.85 -23.02 -21.23
C PHE A 395 -8.01 -24.50 -20.97
N GLY A 396 -7.60 -25.00 -19.84
CA GLY A 396 -7.72 -26.42 -19.52
C GLY A 396 -8.30 -26.57 -18.12
N ARG A 397 -9.44 -27.23 -17.97
CA ARG A 397 -10.06 -27.52 -16.68
C ARG A 397 -10.22 -29.02 -16.50
N THR A 398 -9.81 -29.54 -15.38
CA THR A 398 -10.11 -30.89 -14.96
C THR A 398 -11.59 -31.03 -14.55
N ALA A 399 -12.14 -32.21 -14.65
CA ALA A 399 -13.50 -32.50 -14.14
C ALA A 399 -13.64 -32.20 -12.64
N THR A 400 -12.56 -32.37 -11.86
CA THR A 400 -12.51 -32.05 -10.42
C THR A 400 -12.64 -30.56 -10.16
N ASN A 401 -12.19 -29.71 -11.05
CA ASN A 401 -12.26 -28.26 -10.96
C ASN A 401 -13.48 -27.67 -11.69
N GLY A 402 -14.46 -28.50 -12.02
CA GLY A 402 -15.67 -28.08 -12.73
C GLY A 402 -15.44 -27.74 -14.21
N GLY A 403 -14.30 -28.12 -14.75
CA GLY A 403 -13.95 -27.85 -16.14
C GLY A 403 -14.19 -29.03 -17.05
N LYS A 404 -14.07 -28.74 -18.34
CA LYS A 404 -14.03 -29.71 -19.43
C LYS A 404 -12.74 -29.46 -20.20
N PRO A 405 -11.81 -30.40 -20.30
CA PRO A 405 -10.58 -30.22 -21.03
C PRO A 405 -10.90 -30.29 -22.56
N MET A 406 -11.44 -29.20 -23.09
CA MET A 406 -12.02 -29.16 -24.42
C MET A 406 -11.32 -28.20 -25.37
N THR A 407 -10.39 -27.37 -24.83
CA THR A 407 -9.65 -26.43 -25.64
C THR A 407 -8.65 -27.19 -26.53
N SER A 408 -8.75 -27.03 -27.84
CA SER A 408 -7.79 -27.53 -28.81
C SER A 408 -6.89 -26.40 -29.31
N VAL A 409 -5.68 -26.76 -29.72
CA VAL A 409 -4.66 -25.83 -30.18
C VAL A 409 -4.43 -26.03 -31.67
N ARG A 410 -4.65 -24.98 -32.48
CA ARG A 410 -4.41 -25.01 -33.92
C ARG A 410 -3.02 -24.56 -34.31
N ASP A 411 -2.54 -23.49 -33.64
CA ASP A 411 -1.22 -22.90 -33.84
C ASP A 411 -0.70 -22.38 -32.53
N ILE A 412 0.63 -22.43 -32.33
CA ILE A 412 1.25 -22.04 -31.07
C ILE A 412 2.71 -21.59 -31.26
N GLN A 413 3.12 -20.55 -30.59
CA GLN A 413 4.49 -20.07 -30.53
C GLN A 413 4.86 -19.68 -29.10
N PHE A 414 6.03 -20.08 -28.69
CA PHE A 414 6.62 -19.74 -27.39
C PHE A 414 7.93 -18.99 -27.60
N ASP A 415 8.32 -18.20 -26.63
CA ASP A 415 9.67 -17.67 -26.56
C ASP A 415 10.67 -18.74 -26.07
N GLN A 416 11.93 -18.36 -25.98
CA GLN A 416 13.00 -19.24 -25.50
C GLN A 416 12.85 -19.71 -24.05
N ASN A 417 12.02 -19.04 -23.25
CA ASN A 417 11.75 -19.34 -21.84
C ASN A 417 10.44 -20.11 -21.65
N GLY A 418 9.73 -20.43 -22.72
CA GLY A 418 8.48 -21.17 -22.70
C GLY A 418 7.24 -20.31 -22.45
N SER A 419 7.36 -18.98 -22.47
CA SER A 419 6.20 -18.09 -22.36
C SER A 419 5.45 -18.02 -23.69
N LEU A 420 4.11 -18.09 -23.63
CA LEU A 420 3.24 -17.98 -24.80
C LEU A 420 3.45 -16.64 -25.51
N GLN A 421 3.79 -16.69 -26.80
CA GLN A 421 3.90 -15.53 -27.67
C GLN A 421 2.72 -15.38 -28.62
N TYR A 422 2.22 -16.50 -29.14
CA TYR A 422 1.07 -16.53 -30.02
C TYR A 422 0.35 -17.86 -29.90
N GLY A 423 -0.97 -17.85 -30.01
CA GLY A 423 -1.74 -19.08 -30.10
C GLY A 423 -3.11 -18.89 -30.70
N VAL A 424 -3.60 -19.95 -31.40
CA VAL A 424 -4.94 -20.05 -31.94
C VAL A 424 -5.62 -21.28 -31.35
N PHE A 425 -6.78 -21.06 -30.75
CA PHE A 425 -7.49 -22.06 -29.95
C PHE A 425 -8.94 -22.20 -30.38
N ASP A 426 -9.48 -23.42 -30.23
CA ASP A 426 -10.90 -23.73 -30.43
C ASP A 426 -11.48 -24.36 -29.16
N GLY A 427 -12.79 -24.23 -28.98
CA GLY A 427 -13.49 -24.75 -27.82
C GLY A 427 -13.23 -23.94 -26.53
N VAL A 428 -12.90 -22.67 -26.67
CA VAL A 428 -12.64 -21.77 -25.56
C VAL A 428 -13.95 -21.25 -24.97
N ASP A 429 -14.07 -21.26 -23.63
CA ASP A 429 -15.21 -20.64 -22.97
C ASP A 429 -14.84 -19.16 -22.69
N VAL A 430 -15.54 -18.26 -23.38
CA VAL A 430 -15.39 -16.81 -23.26
C VAL A 430 -16.41 -16.28 -22.26
N ARG A 431 -15.95 -15.56 -21.27
CA ARG A 431 -16.78 -14.99 -20.21
C ARG A 431 -16.73 -13.47 -20.22
N SER A 432 -17.91 -12.86 -20.17
CA SER A 432 -18.07 -11.49 -19.70
C SER A 432 -18.48 -11.53 -18.24
N GLU A 433 -17.65 -10.94 -17.38
CA GLU A 433 -17.80 -10.93 -15.93
C GLU A 433 -17.99 -9.49 -15.45
N GLY A 434 -18.97 -9.26 -14.56
CA GLY A 434 -19.19 -8.01 -13.86
C GLY A 434 -19.04 -8.20 -12.34
N LEU A 435 -18.25 -7.38 -11.71
CA LEU A 435 -18.11 -7.31 -10.25
C LEU A 435 -18.54 -5.92 -9.78
N VAL A 436 -19.45 -5.87 -8.83
CA VAL A 436 -19.77 -4.64 -8.07
C VAL A 436 -19.32 -4.85 -6.65
N ASP A 437 -18.50 -3.94 -6.14
CA ASP A 437 -18.04 -3.91 -4.76
C ASP A 437 -18.28 -2.53 -4.19
N ARG A 438 -19.10 -2.44 -3.15
CA ARG A 438 -19.35 -1.20 -2.42
C ARG A 438 -18.84 -1.32 -1.01
N PHE A 439 -18.14 -0.30 -0.55
CA PHE A 439 -17.73 -0.21 0.85
C PHE A 439 -17.73 1.23 1.36
N VAL A 440 -17.89 1.35 2.67
CA VAL A 440 -17.75 2.61 3.40
C VAL A 440 -16.75 2.40 4.52
N SER A 441 -15.69 3.19 4.51
CA SER A 441 -14.73 3.29 5.60
C SER A 441 -14.99 4.56 6.40
N THR A 442 -15.13 4.44 7.72
CA THR A 442 -15.40 5.58 8.60
C THR A 442 -14.40 5.57 9.75
N PHE A 443 -13.78 6.69 9.99
CA PHE A 443 -12.90 6.90 11.15
C PHE A 443 -13.43 8.02 12.04
N LYS A 444 -13.38 7.79 13.35
CA LYS A 444 -13.78 8.76 14.37
C LYS A 444 -12.75 8.73 15.50
N GLN A 445 -12.34 9.89 15.96
CA GLN A 445 -11.42 10.03 17.07
C GLN A 445 -11.82 11.23 17.95
N VAL A 446 -11.67 11.07 19.24
CA VAL A 446 -11.69 12.16 20.22
C VAL A 446 -10.53 11.91 21.19
N ASN A 447 -9.73 12.93 21.43
CA ASN A 447 -8.62 12.90 22.38
C ASN A 447 -8.56 14.20 23.18
N LEU A 448 -8.11 14.07 24.41
CA LEU A 448 -7.74 15.13 25.33
C LEU A 448 -6.22 15.08 25.48
N ASN A 449 -5.55 16.21 25.25
CA ASN A 449 -4.16 16.41 25.59
C ASN A 449 -4.04 17.44 26.69
N VAL A 450 -3.12 17.21 27.61
CA VAL A 450 -2.82 18.11 28.72
C VAL A 450 -1.32 18.24 28.84
N GLU A 451 -0.84 19.47 28.83
CA GLU A 451 0.53 19.81 29.22
C GLU A 451 0.48 20.78 30.38
N HIS A 452 1.28 20.50 31.43
CA HIS A 452 1.38 21.37 32.59
C HIS A 452 2.81 21.40 33.12
N ARG A 453 3.36 22.59 33.25
CA ARG A 453 4.68 22.86 33.89
C ARG A 453 4.44 23.26 35.33
N PHE A 454 4.72 22.36 36.26
CA PHE A 454 4.64 22.65 37.70
C PHE A 454 5.72 23.63 38.15
N SER A 455 6.86 23.58 37.47
CA SER A 455 8.01 24.48 37.67
C SER A 455 8.89 24.42 36.43
N ASP A 456 9.94 25.25 36.36
CA ASP A 456 10.94 25.20 35.29
C ASP A 456 11.61 23.81 35.18
N SER A 457 11.64 23.06 36.28
CA SER A 457 12.27 21.75 36.35
C SER A 457 11.30 20.59 36.18
N PHE A 458 9.98 20.80 36.26
CA PHE A 458 9.04 19.68 36.31
C PHE A 458 7.83 19.90 35.43
N LYS A 459 7.67 19.00 34.42
CA LYS A 459 6.63 19.06 33.42
C LYS A 459 5.84 17.73 33.37
N PHE A 460 4.55 17.82 33.22
CA PHE A 460 3.63 16.69 32.96
C PHE A 460 3.02 16.82 31.60
N THR A 461 2.94 15.69 30.84
CA THR A 461 2.10 15.58 29.65
C THR A 461 1.17 14.39 29.77
N GLY A 462 -0.07 14.54 29.36
CA GLY A 462 -1.09 13.50 29.42
C GLY A 462 -1.88 13.43 28.14
N LEU A 463 -2.25 12.21 27.74
CA LEU A 463 -3.10 11.91 26.58
C LEU A 463 -4.18 10.91 27.02
N ALA A 464 -5.43 11.23 26.72
CA ALA A 464 -6.54 10.30 26.88
C ALA A 464 -7.44 10.34 25.65
N GLY A 465 -7.78 9.20 25.07
CA GLY A 465 -8.63 9.25 23.91
C GLY A 465 -9.17 7.91 23.45
N ILE A 466 -10.07 8.01 22.47
CA ILE A 466 -10.74 6.88 21.83
C ILE A 466 -10.82 7.11 20.34
N SER A 467 -10.50 6.07 19.55
CA SER A 467 -10.75 6.05 18.11
C SER A 467 -11.56 4.82 17.71
N ASN A 468 -12.29 4.96 16.62
CA ASN A 468 -13.06 3.89 16.01
C ASN A 468 -12.90 3.93 14.48
N SER A 469 -12.38 2.86 13.91
CA SER A 469 -12.31 2.63 12.47
C SER A 469 -13.31 1.54 12.10
N ARG A 470 -14.28 1.86 11.23
CA ARG A 470 -15.29 0.93 10.76
C ARG A 470 -15.24 0.84 9.25
N PHE A 471 -15.00 -0.37 8.75
CA PHE A 471 -15.21 -0.77 7.37
C PHE A 471 -16.54 -1.50 7.27
N TYR A 472 -17.38 -1.11 6.32
CA TYR A 472 -18.65 -1.75 6.03
C TYR A 472 -18.79 -1.95 4.54
N SER A 473 -18.90 -3.20 4.08
CA SER A 473 -19.20 -3.55 2.70
C SER A 473 -20.56 -4.19 2.63
N PRO A 474 -21.59 -3.45 2.22
CA PRO A 474 -22.95 -3.98 2.11
C PRO A 474 -23.11 -4.96 0.97
N LEU A 475 -22.33 -4.80 -0.09
CA LEU A 475 -22.49 -5.53 -1.33
C LEU A 475 -21.14 -5.86 -1.96
N ARG A 476 -20.93 -7.11 -2.27
CA ARG A 476 -20.00 -7.59 -3.30
C ARG A 476 -20.76 -8.60 -4.14
N LEU A 477 -21.00 -8.25 -5.39
CA LEU A 477 -21.82 -9.00 -6.31
C LEU A 477 -21.03 -9.27 -7.58
N GLN A 478 -20.96 -10.52 -7.99
CA GLN A 478 -20.33 -10.95 -9.21
C GLN A 478 -21.37 -11.60 -10.13
N THR A 479 -21.38 -11.20 -11.39
CA THR A 479 -22.31 -11.69 -12.40
C THR A 479 -21.56 -12.17 -13.62
N PHE A 480 -22.07 -13.19 -14.32
CA PHE A 480 -21.42 -13.79 -15.45
C PHE A 480 -22.40 -14.01 -16.61
N MET A 481 -21.89 -13.91 -17.83
CA MET A 481 -22.52 -14.48 -19.03
C MET A 481 -21.42 -15.08 -19.90
N ASP A 482 -21.70 -16.25 -20.50
CA ASP A 482 -20.67 -17.07 -21.15
C ASP A 482 -21.03 -17.38 -22.60
N VAL A 483 -20.01 -17.38 -23.47
CA VAL A 483 -20.02 -18.04 -24.74
C VAL A 483 -19.26 -19.36 -24.59
N ILE A 484 -19.97 -20.48 -24.78
CA ILE A 484 -19.37 -21.79 -24.56
C ILE A 484 -18.81 -22.32 -25.88
N ASN A 485 -17.56 -22.83 -25.84
CA ASN A 485 -16.87 -23.46 -26.96
C ASN A 485 -16.68 -22.53 -28.18
N ALA A 486 -16.25 -21.31 -27.97
CA ALA A 486 -15.86 -20.41 -29.06
C ALA A 486 -14.67 -20.99 -29.84
N ASN A 487 -14.73 -20.87 -31.18
CA ASN A 487 -13.66 -21.29 -32.06
C ASN A 487 -12.94 -20.08 -32.64
N GLY A 488 -11.63 -20.23 -32.89
CA GLY A 488 -10.80 -19.11 -33.37
C GLY A 488 -10.43 -18.09 -32.33
N PHE A 489 -10.37 -18.48 -31.05
CA PHE A 489 -9.81 -17.64 -30.02
C PHE A 489 -8.31 -17.45 -30.24
N THR A 490 -7.81 -16.22 -30.17
CA THR A 490 -6.39 -15.93 -30.40
C THR A 490 -5.81 -15.11 -29.25
N ILE A 491 -4.54 -15.39 -28.95
CA ILE A 491 -3.72 -14.54 -28.06
C ILE A 491 -2.42 -14.21 -28.79
N ASP A 492 -2.05 -12.93 -28.81
CA ASP A 492 -0.86 -12.48 -29.52
C ASP A 492 -0.08 -11.46 -28.71
N PHE A 493 1.11 -11.84 -28.24
CA PHE A 493 2.10 -11.00 -27.54
C PHE A 493 3.26 -10.57 -28.44
N ARG A 494 3.27 -10.92 -29.72
CA ARG A 494 4.42 -10.75 -30.63
C ARG A 494 4.80 -9.29 -30.87
N ASP A 495 3.95 -8.34 -30.55
CA ASP A 495 4.28 -6.92 -30.59
C ASP A 495 5.22 -6.50 -29.44
N GLY A 496 5.56 -7.42 -28.52
CA GLY A 496 6.47 -7.18 -27.40
C GLY A 496 5.88 -6.36 -26.25
N GLY A 497 4.58 -6.05 -26.26
CA GLY A 497 3.87 -5.37 -25.19
C GLY A 497 3.42 -6.33 -24.09
N ASN A 498 3.16 -5.77 -22.91
CA ASN A 498 2.64 -6.54 -21.77
C ASN A 498 1.15 -6.91 -21.90
N ILE A 499 0.43 -6.27 -22.80
CA ILE A 499 -1.00 -6.50 -23.07
C ILE A 499 -1.12 -7.21 -24.39
N PRO A 500 -1.63 -8.46 -24.43
CA PRO A 500 -1.79 -9.20 -25.68
C PRO A 500 -2.97 -8.67 -26.50
N LYS A 501 -2.93 -8.89 -27.81
CA LYS A 501 -4.11 -8.79 -28.66
C LYS A 501 -4.92 -10.08 -28.50
N ILE A 502 -6.18 -9.97 -28.07
CA ILE A 502 -7.07 -11.11 -27.88
C ILE A 502 -8.19 -11.04 -28.91
N GLY A 503 -8.26 -12.06 -29.78
CA GLY A 503 -9.40 -12.30 -30.63
C GLY A 503 -10.32 -13.35 -29.99
N PHE A 504 -11.60 -13.04 -29.87
CA PHE A 504 -12.54 -13.90 -29.13
C PHE A 504 -13.20 -14.99 -30.00
N GLY A 505 -13.07 -14.92 -31.33
CA GLY A 505 -13.74 -15.83 -32.28
C GLY A 505 -15.25 -15.59 -32.40
N VAL A 506 -15.78 -14.63 -31.60
CA VAL A 506 -17.18 -14.20 -31.62
C VAL A 506 -17.26 -12.69 -31.43
N ASP A 507 -18.37 -12.08 -31.81
CA ASP A 507 -18.65 -10.69 -31.54
C ASP A 507 -19.07 -10.54 -30.04
N VAL A 508 -18.17 -10.02 -29.24
CA VAL A 508 -18.35 -9.83 -27.79
C VAL A 508 -19.21 -8.59 -27.44
N ALA A 509 -19.52 -7.75 -28.42
CA ALA A 509 -20.44 -6.62 -28.25
C ALA A 509 -21.92 -7.07 -28.35
N ASN A 510 -22.19 -8.22 -28.99
CA ASN A 510 -23.54 -8.70 -29.15
C ASN A 510 -23.97 -9.61 -27.98
N PRO A 511 -24.88 -9.19 -27.08
CA PRO A 511 -25.33 -10.01 -25.96
C PRO A 511 -26.05 -11.31 -26.37
N ALA A 512 -26.56 -11.41 -27.61
CA ALA A 512 -27.22 -12.62 -28.11
C ALA A 512 -26.25 -13.78 -28.29
N ASN A 513 -24.94 -13.52 -28.37
CA ASN A 513 -23.93 -14.57 -28.47
C ASN A 513 -23.65 -15.23 -27.09
N PHE A 514 -24.11 -14.66 -26.01
CA PHE A 514 -23.88 -15.13 -24.65
C PHE A 514 -25.09 -15.89 -24.10
N SER A 515 -24.83 -16.76 -23.15
CA SER A 515 -25.83 -17.46 -22.37
C SER A 515 -25.76 -17.05 -20.90
N TYR A 516 -26.95 -16.92 -20.31
CA TYR A 516 -27.11 -16.78 -18.85
C TYR A 516 -27.97 -17.96 -18.39
N ALA A 517 -27.32 -19.03 -18.02
CA ALA A 517 -28.00 -20.23 -17.54
C ALA A 517 -27.18 -20.89 -16.43
N PRO A 518 -27.83 -21.45 -15.42
CA PRO A 518 -27.15 -22.28 -14.44
C PRO A 518 -26.53 -23.49 -15.14
N SER A 519 -25.35 -23.92 -14.72
CA SER A 519 -24.77 -25.17 -15.16
C SER A 519 -25.70 -26.33 -14.77
N PRO A 520 -25.93 -27.31 -15.68
CA PRO A 520 -26.76 -28.47 -15.37
C PRO A 520 -26.31 -29.25 -14.12
N ASP A 521 -25.06 -29.17 -13.77
CA ASP A 521 -24.45 -29.82 -12.60
C ASP A 521 -24.37 -28.90 -11.37
N GLY A 522 -24.98 -27.72 -11.40
CA GLY A 522 -24.95 -26.73 -10.34
C GLY A 522 -23.64 -25.95 -10.25
N ASN A 523 -22.72 -26.13 -11.20
CA ASN A 523 -21.46 -25.41 -11.23
C ASN A 523 -21.59 -24.13 -12.08
N PHE A 524 -22.02 -23.05 -11.45
CA PHE A 524 -22.22 -21.73 -12.08
C PHE A 524 -20.90 -21.06 -12.57
N THR A 525 -19.73 -21.67 -12.32
CA THR A 525 -18.47 -21.15 -12.84
C THR A 525 -18.23 -21.54 -14.29
N VAL A 526 -18.98 -22.47 -14.82
CA VAL A 526 -18.90 -22.97 -16.23
C VAL A 526 -19.89 -22.28 -17.15
N LEU A 527 -21.08 -21.94 -16.64
CA LEU A 527 -22.11 -21.20 -17.39
C LEU A 527 -22.49 -19.94 -16.60
N GLY A 528 -23.03 -18.94 -17.27
CA GLY A 528 -23.44 -17.66 -16.67
C GLY A 528 -24.22 -17.82 -15.39
N GLY A 529 -24.08 -16.88 -14.51
CA GLY A 529 -24.71 -16.88 -13.20
C GLY A 529 -24.33 -15.68 -12.32
N PHE A 530 -24.41 -15.84 -11.03
CA PHE A 530 -23.98 -14.84 -10.08
C PHE A 530 -23.31 -15.45 -8.84
N SER A 531 -22.51 -14.66 -8.19
CA SER A 531 -21.93 -14.96 -6.87
C SER A 531 -21.99 -13.74 -5.96
N THR A 532 -22.37 -13.92 -4.71
CA THR A 532 -22.29 -12.90 -3.69
C THR A 532 -21.23 -13.32 -2.67
N ALA A 533 -20.02 -12.80 -2.81
CA ALA A 533 -18.91 -13.20 -1.95
C ALA A 533 -19.02 -12.57 -0.55
N GLY A 534 -19.46 -13.37 0.43
CA GLY A 534 -19.33 -13.09 1.87
C GLY A 534 -19.84 -11.71 2.32
N ARG A 535 -21.02 -11.27 1.89
CA ARG A 535 -21.56 -9.94 2.16
C ARG A 535 -22.98 -10.00 2.74
N PRO A 536 -23.38 -9.01 3.58
CA PRO A 536 -22.62 -7.87 4.12
C PRO A 536 -21.46 -8.26 5.03
N LEU A 537 -20.42 -7.43 5.02
CA LEU A 537 -19.25 -7.56 5.89
C LEU A 537 -19.03 -6.27 6.68
N THR A 538 -18.85 -6.39 7.98
CA THR A 538 -18.44 -5.28 8.85
C THR A 538 -17.12 -5.66 9.53
N GLN A 539 -16.18 -4.74 9.53
CA GLN A 539 -14.95 -4.84 10.29
C GLN A 539 -14.79 -3.55 11.11
N ASN A 540 -14.65 -3.69 12.42
CA ASN A 540 -14.62 -2.57 13.33
C ASN A 540 -13.43 -2.70 14.27
N THR A 541 -12.57 -1.67 14.29
CA THR A 541 -11.43 -1.58 15.21
C THR A 541 -11.64 -0.38 16.12
N ARG A 542 -11.66 -0.62 17.41
CA ARG A 542 -11.77 0.41 18.44
C ARG A 542 -10.51 0.44 19.28
N ASN A 543 -9.88 1.62 19.35
CA ASN A 543 -8.70 1.85 20.18
C ASN A 543 -9.05 2.80 21.33
N LYS A 544 -8.49 2.54 22.50
CA LYS A 544 -8.49 3.44 23.65
C LYS A 544 -7.06 3.61 24.11
N THR A 545 -6.66 4.83 24.39
CA THR A 545 -5.30 5.16 24.84
C THR A 545 -5.38 6.07 26.05
N PHE A 546 -4.58 5.78 27.07
CA PHE A 546 -4.32 6.63 28.21
C PHE A 546 -2.81 6.64 28.41
N GLU A 547 -2.22 7.82 28.43
CA GLU A 547 -0.78 8.02 28.58
C GLU A 547 -0.52 9.17 29.54
N GLY A 548 0.53 9.04 30.35
CA GLY A 548 1.01 10.09 31.22
C GLY A 548 2.52 10.05 31.30
N ASN A 549 3.15 11.19 31.13
CA ASN A 549 4.60 11.36 31.14
C ASN A 549 4.99 12.47 32.09
N LEU A 550 6.08 12.26 32.81
CA LEU A 550 6.73 13.21 33.67
C LEU A 550 8.13 13.48 33.15
N GLU A 551 8.51 14.75 33.07
CA GLU A 551 9.85 15.19 32.73
C GLU A 551 10.41 16.02 33.90
N TRP A 552 11.62 15.66 34.33
CA TRP A 552 12.33 16.34 35.41
C TRP A 552 13.69 16.80 34.92
N ASN A 553 13.82 18.11 34.71
CA ASN A 553 15.09 18.78 34.41
C ASN A 553 15.90 18.90 35.70
N VAL A 554 16.90 18.01 35.88
CA VAL A 554 17.77 18.01 37.07
C VAL A 554 18.77 19.15 36.97
N THR A 555 19.25 19.43 35.78
CA THR A 555 20.09 20.58 35.42
C THR A 555 19.71 21.01 34.01
N ASP A 556 20.23 22.13 33.54
CA ASP A 556 20.05 22.60 32.16
C ASP A 556 20.58 21.60 31.14
N ASN A 557 21.51 20.74 31.55
CA ASN A 557 22.18 19.75 30.67
C ASN A 557 21.64 18.33 30.81
N PHE A 558 20.79 18.04 31.78
CA PHE A 558 20.38 16.67 32.08
C PHE A 558 18.94 16.60 32.61
N ALA A 559 18.11 15.78 31.93
CA ALA A 559 16.75 15.53 32.40
C ALA A 559 16.42 14.02 32.40
N PHE A 560 15.48 13.66 33.28
CA PHE A 560 14.85 12.34 33.32
C PHE A 560 13.42 12.44 32.84
N LYS A 561 13.01 11.44 32.03
CA LYS A 561 11.62 11.25 31.65
C LYS A 561 11.15 9.88 32.13
N ALA A 562 9.96 9.83 32.66
CA ALA A 562 9.29 8.58 33.01
C ALA A 562 7.82 8.65 32.59
N GLY A 563 7.28 7.57 32.08
CA GLY A 563 5.88 7.56 31.68
C GLY A 563 5.28 6.17 31.66
N GLY A 564 3.96 6.16 31.60
CA GLY A 564 3.16 4.97 31.50
C GLY A 564 2.05 5.12 30.48
N GLN A 565 1.71 4.03 29.79
CA GLN A 565 0.64 3.98 28.80
C GLN A 565 -0.20 2.72 28.99
N PHE A 566 -1.51 2.89 28.91
CA PHE A 566 -2.46 1.81 28.74
C PHE A 566 -3.14 1.96 27.38
N ARG A 567 -3.15 0.90 26.60
CA ARG A 567 -3.83 0.86 25.32
C ARG A 567 -4.66 -0.40 25.18
N GLU A 568 -5.89 -0.25 24.68
CA GLU A 568 -6.76 -1.35 24.30
C GLU A 568 -7.09 -1.24 22.81
N SER A 569 -6.79 -2.27 22.02
CA SER A 569 -7.23 -2.41 20.63
C SER A 569 -8.18 -3.58 20.52
N ASN A 570 -9.37 -3.36 19.93
CA ASN A 570 -10.41 -4.38 19.80
C ASN A 570 -10.93 -4.42 18.36
N LEU A 571 -10.50 -5.44 17.62
CA LEU A 571 -10.97 -5.76 16.28
C LEU A 571 -12.16 -6.72 16.37
N GLN A 572 -13.21 -6.43 15.62
CA GLN A 572 -14.35 -7.34 15.40
C GLN A 572 -14.67 -7.40 13.92
N ILE A 573 -14.79 -8.62 13.39
CA ILE A 573 -15.18 -8.92 12.02
C ILE A 573 -16.51 -9.68 12.07
N THR A 574 -17.50 -9.20 11.34
CA THR A 574 -18.82 -9.84 11.23
C THR A 574 -19.21 -9.89 9.77
N GLY A 575 -19.33 -11.08 9.22
CA GLY A 575 -19.87 -11.34 7.90
C GLY A 575 -21.26 -11.98 7.99
N ASN A 576 -21.99 -11.88 6.89
CA ASN A 576 -23.26 -12.56 6.72
C ASN A 576 -23.22 -13.37 5.43
N ASN A 577 -23.88 -14.52 5.40
CA ASN A 577 -24.04 -15.35 4.22
C ASN A 577 -25.45 -15.20 3.67
N LEU A 578 -25.65 -15.39 2.37
CA LEU A 578 -26.98 -15.63 1.83
C LEU A 578 -27.55 -16.91 2.45
N ILE A 579 -28.84 -16.92 2.76
CA ILE A 579 -29.48 -18.17 3.19
C ILE A 579 -29.34 -19.23 2.07
N PRO A 580 -29.13 -20.52 2.43
CA PRO A 580 -28.79 -21.56 1.45
C PRO A 580 -29.76 -21.68 0.27
N SER A 581 -31.06 -21.45 0.50
CA SER A 581 -32.09 -21.47 -0.54
C SER A 581 -31.95 -20.37 -1.59
N GLN A 582 -31.15 -19.34 -1.34
CA GLN A 582 -30.91 -18.20 -2.23
C GLN A 582 -29.49 -18.20 -2.84
N VAL A 583 -28.63 -19.11 -2.42
CA VAL A 583 -27.27 -19.27 -2.97
C VAL A 583 -27.29 -19.86 -4.38
N ALA A 584 -28.32 -20.62 -4.74
CA ALA A 584 -28.43 -21.22 -6.06
C ALA A 584 -28.51 -20.14 -7.16
N VAL A 585 -27.81 -20.39 -8.28
CA VAL A 585 -27.89 -19.54 -9.48
C VAL A 585 -29.35 -19.44 -9.90
N ARG A 586 -29.86 -18.21 -10.00
CA ARG A 586 -31.24 -17.98 -10.39
C ARG A 586 -31.34 -17.84 -11.90
N ALA A 587 -32.26 -18.59 -12.52
CA ALA A 587 -32.66 -18.32 -13.88
C ALA A 587 -33.26 -16.91 -13.99
N LEU A 588 -33.12 -16.28 -15.13
CA LEU A 588 -33.82 -15.02 -15.39
C LEU A 588 -35.33 -15.27 -15.39
N PRO A 589 -36.15 -14.35 -14.84
CA PRO A 589 -37.58 -14.46 -14.86
C PRO A 589 -38.12 -14.58 -16.28
N ALA A 590 -39.25 -15.24 -16.45
CA ALA A 590 -39.91 -15.39 -17.73
C ALA A 590 -40.13 -14.02 -18.40
N GLY A 591 -39.76 -13.90 -19.68
CA GLY A 591 -39.84 -12.66 -20.45
C GLY A 591 -38.62 -11.73 -20.30
N THR A 592 -37.66 -12.02 -19.40
CA THR A 592 -36.43 -11.26 -19.28
C THR A 592 -35.39 -11.82 -20.26
N THR A 593 -34.96 -11.01 -21.21
CA THR A 593 -33.89 -11.38 -22.14
C THR A 593 -32.53 -10.94 -21.59
N LEU A 594 -31.46 -11.63 -21.98
CA LEU A 594 -30.11 -11.23 -21.56
C LEU A 594 -29.79 -9.80 -22.05
N ALA A 595 -30.23 -9.45 -23.26
CA ALA A 595 -30.05 -8.11 -23.82
C ALA A 595 -30.69 -7.02 -22.96
N SER A 596 -31.85 -7.29 -22.30
CA SER A 596 -32.55 -6.31 -21.47
C SER A 596 -31.80 -5.97 -20.16
N ILE A 597 -30.91 -6.85 -19.69
CA ILE A 597 -30.14 -6.69 -18.45
C ILE A 597 -28.65 -6.41 -18.69
N THR A 598 -28.25 -6.20 -19.94
CA THR A 598 -26.86 -5.86 -20.27
C THR A 598 -26.65 -4.36 -20.50
N ARG A 599 -25.40 -3.96 -20.46
CA ARG A 599 -24.87 -2.64 -20.89
C ARG A 599 -23.65 -2.85 -21.77
N GLN A 600 -23.35 -1.86 -22.61
CA GLN A 600 -22.13 -1.82 -23.41
C GLN A 600 -21.01 -1.13 -22.64
N ILE A 601 -19.83 -1.73 -22.60
CA ILE A 601 -18.58 -1.11 -22.14
C ILE A 601 -17.96 -0.43 -23.37
N THR A 602 -18.26 0.84 -23.55
CA THR A 602 -17.91 1.61 -24.75
C THR A 602 -16.55 2.28 -24.67
N ASN A 603 -16.00 2.67 -25.85
CA ASN A 603 -14.70 3.34 -25.99
C ASN A 603 -13.51 2.54 -25.44
N PHE A 604 -13.68 1.24 -25.19
CA PHE A 604 -12.66 0.41 -24.57
C PHE A 604 -11.43 0.31 -25.49
N GLY A 605 -11.59 -0.01 -26.76
CA GLY A 605 -10.49 -0.12 -27.72
C GLY A 605 -9.70 1.17 -27.92
N LYS A 606 -10.34 2.34 -27.85
CA LYS A 606 -9.63 3.64 -27.91
C LYS A 606 -8.73 3.89 -26.70
N LEU A 607 -9.09 3.35 -25.54
CA LEU A 607 -8.34 3.54 -24.30
C LEU A 607 -7.20 2.55 -24.17
N LEU A 608 -7.39 1.32 -24.61
CA LEU A 608 -6.40 0.26 -24.48
C LEU A 608 -5.43 0.17 -25.66
N GLY A 609 -5.90 0.40 -26.87
CA GLY A 609 -5.10 0.38 -28.08
C GLY A 609 -5.53 -0.69 -29.10
N ASP A 610 -4.79 -0.79 -30.20
CA ASP A 610 -5.06 -1.69 -31.32
C ASP A 610 -5.08 -3.16 -30.89
N GLY A 611 -6.03 -3.92 -31.44
CA GLY A 611 -6.21 -5.34 -31.18
C GLY A 611 -7.14 -5.68 -30.01
N SER A 612 -7.61 -4.70 -29.26
CA SER A 612 -8.68 -4.88 -28.29
C SER A 612 -10.06 -4.58 -28.92
N PRO A 613 -11.17 -5.18 -28.44
CA PRO A 613 -12.49 -4.91 -28.95
C PRO A 613 -12.86 -3.43 -28.74
N ALA A 614 -13.54 -2.82 -29.71
CA ALA A 614 -13.99 -1.42 -29.59
C ALA A 614 -14.91 -1.25 -28.37
N GLU A 615 -15.77 -2.23 -28.13
CA GLU A 615 -16.71 -2.34 -27.02
C GLU A 615 -17.03 -3.82 -26.75
N PHE A 616 -17.60 -4.09 -25.58
CA PHE A 616 -18.11 -5.42 -25.24
C PHE A 616 -19.34 -5.33 -24.33
N SER A 617 -20.20 -6.36 -24.38
CA SER A 617 -21.38 -6.47 -23.52
C SER A 617 -21.01 -6.98 -22.13
N ALA A 618 -21.58 -6.38 -21.09
CA ALA A 618 -21.52 -6.87 -19.72
C ALA A 618 -22.90 -6.82 -19.05
N ILE A 619 -23.14 -7.66 -18.06
CA ILE A 619 -24.36 -7.56 -17.27
C ILE A 619 -24.37 -6.22 -16.53
N ASP A 620 -25.48 -5.48 -16.63
CA ASP A 620 -25.77 -4.31 -15.84
C ASP A 620 -26.24 -4.75 -14.45
N PRO A 621 -25.47 -4.49 -13.38
CA PRO A 621 -25.78 -5.04 -12.05
C PRO A 621 -27.10 -4.50 -11.50
N ASP A 622 -27.50 -3.27 -11.81
CA ASP A 622 -28.71 -2.67 -11.29
C ASP A 622 -29.95 -3.25 -11.99
N LYS A 623 -29.90 -3.40 -13.31
CA LYS A 623 -30.95 -4.08 -14.07
C LYS A 623 -31.08 -5.55 -13.65
N TRP A 624 -29.94 -6.22 -13.45
CA TRP A 624 -29.93 -7.61 -12.97
C TRP A 624 -30.58 -7.73 -11.57
N LYS A 625 -30.19 -6.90 -10.62
CA LYS A 625 -30.77 -6.87 -9.28
C LYS A 625 -32.27 -6.67 -9.31
N GLN A 626 -32.73 -5.75 -10.12
CA GLN A 626 -34.16 -5.49 -10.31
C GLN A 626 -34.88 -6.72 -10.90
N ALA A 627 -34.32 -7.32 -11.96
CA ALA A 627 -34.92 -8.45 -12.64
C ALA A 627 -35.09 -9.69 -11.73
N VAL A 628 -34.06 -10.00 -10.92
CA VAL A 628 -34.09 -11.19 -10.02
C VAL A 628 -34.70 -10.90 -8.65
N GLY A 629 -35.09 -9.66 -8.35
CA GLY A 629 -35.60 -9.26 -7.04
C GLY A 629 -34.56 -9.36 -5.94
N PHE A 630 -33.32 -8.98 -6.23
CA PHE A 630 -32.17 -9.16 -5.33
C PHE A 630 -32.34 -8.50 -3.95
N ASP A 631 -33.08 -7.38 -3.88
CA ASP A 631 -33.34 -6.68 -2.62
C ASP A 631 -34.18 -7.51 -1.63
N SER A 632 -34.87 -8.55 -2.11
CA SER A 632 -35.62 -9.50 -1.27
C SER A 632 -34.76 -10.63 -0.70
N PHE A 633 -33.45 -10.69 -1.08
CA PHE A 633 -32.55 -11.74 -0.62
C PHE A 633 -32.26 -11.57 0.86
N GLN A 634 -32.25 -12.69 1.58
CA GLN A 634 -32.06 -12.74 3.01
C GLN A 634 -30.68 -13.26 3.38
N TYR A 635 -30.15 -12.74 4.46
CA TYR A 635 -28.86 -13.10 4.99
C TYR A 635 -28.98 -13.68 6.38
N CYS A 636 -28.06 -14.56 6.72
CA CYS A 636 -27.94 -15.17 8.03
C CYS A 636 -26.53 -14.99 8.58
N GLY A 637 -26.38 -15.08 9.89
CA GLY A 637 -25.12 -14.91 10.61
C GLY A 637 -24.43 -16.23 10.94
N VAL A 638 -23.89 -16.33 12.16
CA VAL A 638 -23.19 -17.54 12.64
C VAL A 638 -24.06 -18.78 12.67
N GLU A 639 -25.36 -18.61 12.73
CA GLU A 639 -26.35 -19.70 12.70
C GLU A 639 -26.36 -20.46 11.35
N CYS A 640 -25.79 -19.91 10.30
CA CYS A 640 -25.57 -20.56 9.01
C CYS A 640 -24.08 -20.59 8.62
N GLY A 641 -23.18 -20.54 9.59
CA GLY A 641 -21.74 -20.63 9.37
C GLY A 641 -21.08 -19.36 8.83
N ALA A 642 -21.73 -18.19 8.92
CA ALA A 642 -21.12 -16.94 8.51
C ALA A 642 -19.95 -16.54 9.44
N GLN A 643 -19.00 -15.82 8.89
CA GLN A 643 -17.81 -15.39 9.62
C GLN A 643 -18.15 -14.46 10.78
N ARG A 644 -17.65 -14.80 11.97
CA ARG A 644 -17.57 -13.89 13.10
C ARG A 644 -16.29 -14.15 13.86
N SER A 645 -15.46 -13.12 14.02
CA SER A 645 -14.18 -13.25 14.74
C SER A 645 -13.77 -11.93 15.34
N GLY A 646 -12.82 -11.96 16.27
CA GLY A 646 -12.25 -10.75 16.84
C GLY A 646 -11.00 -11.02 17.66
N VAL A 647 -10.27 -9.94 17.88
CA VAL A 647 -9.05 -9.91 18.70
C VAL A 647 -9.09 -8.67 19.57
N ARG A 648 -8.89 -8.85 20.87
CA ARG A 648 -8.66 -7.78 21.82
C ARG A 648 -7.24 -7.85 22.33
N GLU A 649 -6.50 -6.78 22.21
CA GLU A 649 -5.19 -6.60 22.84
C GLU A 649 -5.28 -5.50 23.90
N ARG A 650 -4.75 -5.79 25.07
CA ARG A 650 -4.56 -4.84 26.17
C ARG A 650 -3.07 -4.73 26.42
N ILE A 651 -2.52 -3.56 26.18
CA ILE A 651 -1.10 -3.28 26.26
C ILE A 651 -0.87 -2.32 27.40
N LYS A 652 -0.03 -2.71 28.33
CA LYS A 652 0.44 -1.89 29.45
C LYS A 652 1.91 -1.68 29.29
N SER A 653 2.38 -0.46 29.24
CA SER A 653 3.78 -0.16 29.07
C SER A 653 4.22 0.96 30.01
N GLY A 654 5.50 0.94 30.35
CA GLY A 654 6.15 2.01 31.09
C GLY A 654 7.58 2.19 30.58
N TYR A 655 8.10 3.41 30.72
CA TYR A 655 9.46 3.71 30.31
C TYR A 655 10.18 4.60 31.32
N LEU A 656 11.51 4.49 31.28
CA LEU A 656 12.45 5.39 31.90
C LEU A 656 13.47 5.83 30.86
N MET A 657 13.74 7.13 30.78
CA MET A 657 14.64 7.72 29.80
C MET A 657 15.42 8.87 30.44
N ALA A 658 16.69 8.98 30.10
CA ALA A 658 17.53 10.12 30.42
C ALA A 658 17.80 10.89 29.13
N THR A 659 17.75 12.22 29.18
CA THR A 659 18.17 13.11 28.09
C THR A 659 19.33 13.98 28.58
N PHE A 660 20.27 14.26 27.71
CA PHE A 660 21.47 15.03 28.01
C PHE A 660 21.87 15.98 26.87
N ASN A 661 22.42 17.10 27.22
CA ASN A 661 23.03 18.09 26.33
C ASN A 661 24.34 18.60 26.93
N THR A 662 25.45 18.53 26.23
CA THR A 662 26.77 18.89 26.72
C THR A 662 27.32 20.16 26.07
N GLU A 663 26.46 21.03 25.53
CA GLU A 663 26.85 22.22 24.76
C GLU A 663 27.86 23.10 25.50
N ASP A 664 27.68 23.26 26.80
CA ASP A 664 28.56 24.09 27.66
C ASP A 664 29.66 23.28 28.37
N ILE A 665 29.74 21.97 28.16
CA ILE A 665 30.62 21.07 28.92
C ILE A 665 31.77 20.54 28.08
N LEU A 666 31.48 20.14 26.80
CA LEU A 666 32.44 19.49 25.94
C LEU A 666 32.80 20.37 24.73
N PRO A 667 34.04 20.26 24.19
CA PRO A 667 34.46 20.99 23.01
C PRO A 667 33.63 20.68 21.76
N ILE A 668 33.06 19.46 21.68
CA ILE A 668 32.10 19.04 20.70
C ILE A 668 30.79 18.86 21.44
N PRO A 669 29.77 19.70 21.19
CA PRO A 669 28.46 19.54 21.80
C PRO A 669 27.84 18.17 21.42
N ILE A 670 27.40 17.45 22.44
CA ILE A 670 26.72 16.16 22.27
C ILE A 670 25.38 16.25 22.99
N ARG A 671 24.30 15.95 22.29
CA ARG A 671 22.99 15.77 22.90
C ARG A 671 22.45 14.38 22.60
N GLY A 672 21.59 13.86 23.45
CA GLY A 672 21.08 12.51 23.25
C GLY A 672 19.99 12.12 24.20
N ASP A 673 19.45 10.96 23.96
CA ASP A 673 18.56 10.23 24.84
C ASP A 673 18.99 8.77 24.97
N MET A 674 18.77 8.19 26.16
CA MET A 674 18.89 6.76 26.40
C MET A 674 17.79 6.30 27.34
N GLY A 675 17.17 5.19 27.02
CA GLY A 675 16.08 4.69 27.85
C GLY A 675 15.70 3.25 27.57
N VAL A 676 14.76 2.77 28.35
CA VAL A 676 14.18 1.45 28.20
C VAL A 676 12.66 1.53 28.37
N ARG A 677 11.92 0.86 27.51
CA ARG A 677 10.48 0.66 27.58
C ARG A 677 10.15 -0.80 27.86
N TYR A 678 9.38 -1.04 28.91
CA TYR A 678 8.79 -2.33 29.22
C TYR A 678 7.36 -2.38 28.68
N VAL A 679 6.99 -3.50 28.07
CA VAL A 679 5.68 -3.70 27.45
C VAL A 679 5.12 -5.05 27.84
N HIS A 680 3.92 -5.07 28.40
CA HIS A 680 3.15 -6.28 28.66
C HIS A 680 1.88 -6.27 27.80
N THR A 681 1.65 -7.33 27.06
CA THR A 681 0.51 -7.49 26.15
C THR A 681 -0.34 -8.68 26.56
N ASP A 682 -1.63 -8.45 26.84
CA ASP A 682 -2.66 -9.47 27.00
C ASP A 682 -3.46 -9.54 25.68
N GLN A 683 -3.58 -10.73 25.07
CA GLN A 683 -4.30 -10.97 23.83
C GLN A 683 -5.41 -11.97 24.06
N ASP A 684 -6.66 -11.58 23.76
CA ASP A 684 -7.84 -12.44 23.72
C ASP A 684 -8.37 -12.50 22.29
N SER A 685 -8.49 -13.69 21.73
CA SER A 685 -8.96 -13.92 20.35
C SER A 685 -10.14 -14.86 20.35
N PHE A 686 -11.10 -14.61 19.47
CA PHE A 686 -12.21 -15.56 19.24
C PHE A 686 -12.51 -15.67 17.75
N GLY A 687 -13.10 -16.82 17.37
CA GLY A 687 -13.56 -17.04 16.00
C GLY A 687 -14.67 -18.09 15.97
N PHE A 688 -15.52 -17.98 14.95
CA PHE A 688 -16.52 -19.00 14.67
C PHE A 688 -16.05 -19.81 13.46
N ILE A 689 -16.02 -21.12 13.63
CA ILE A 689 -15.61 -22.08 12.60
C ILE A 689 -16.88 -22.75 12.10
N PRO A 690 -17.16 -22.72 10.78
CA PRO A 690 -18.34 -23.38 10.23
C PRO A 690 -18.20 -24.90 10.34
N VAL A 691 -19.17 -25.53 10.97
CA VAL A 691 -19.24 -26.99 11.14
C VAL A 691 -20.60 -27.50 10.66
N VAL A 692 -20.72 -28.80 10.41
CA VAL A 692 -22.01 -29.44 10.10
C VAL A 692 -22.97 -29.22 11.27
N ALA A 693 -24.15 -28.71 10.95
CA ALA A 693 -25.15 -28.42 11.98
C ALA A 693 -25.75 -29.70 12.59
N PRO A 694 -26.14 -29.70 13.87
CA PRO A 694 -26.88 -30.78 14.47
C PRO A 694 -28.20 -31.11 13.74
N ALA A 695 -28.63 -32.34 13.80
CA ALA A 695 -29.90 -32.77 13.19
C ALA A 695 -31.07 -31.89 13.70
N GLY A 696 -31.95 -31.47 12.79
CA GLY A 696 -33.08 -30.58 13.09
C GLY A 696 -32.75 -29.08 13.05
N SER A 697 -31.52 -28.69 12.74
CA SER A 697 -31.15 -27.29 12.57
C SER A 697 -31.78 -26.71 11.30
N THR A 698 -32.09 -25.40 11.31
CA THR A 698 -32.65 -24.68 10.15
C THR A 698 -31.66 -24.65 8.97
N TYR A 699 -30.36 -24.61 9.24
CA TYR A 699 -29.32 -24.57 8.22
C TYR A 699 -28.40 -25.78 8.32
N PRO A 700 -27.78 -26.22 7.21
CA PRO A 700 -26.92 -27.40 7.19
C PRO A 700 -25.55 -27.14 7.85
N THR A 701 -25.19 -25.89 8.07
CA THR A 701 -23.94 -25.47 8.69
C THR A 701 -24.20 -24.48 9.79
N VAL A 702 -23.43 -24.55 10.88
CA VAL A 702 -23.50 -23.63 12.02
C VAL A 702 -22.09 -23.20 12.41
N GLY A 703 -21.93 -21.98 12.92
CA GLY A 703 -20.65 -21.52 13.45
C GLY A 703 -20.40 -22.04 14.87
N ARG A 704 -19.29 -22.75 15.08
CA ARG A 704 -18.80 -23.16 16.41
C ARG A 704 -17.73 -22.17 16.88
N ARG A 705 -17.91 -21.63 18.08
CA ARG A 705 -16.99 -20.66 18.67
C ARG A 705 -15.76 -21.35 19.26
N GLY A 706 -14.57 -20.79 18.95
CA GLY A 706 -13.31 -21.07 19.62
C GLY A 706 -12.73 -19.79 20.21
N ASP A 707 -12.12 -19.89 21.40
CA ASP A 707 -11.48 -18.77 22.11
C ASP A 707 -10.02 -19.14 22.42
N VAL A 708 -9.12 -18.17 22.32
CA VAL A 708 -7.70 -18.30 22.66
C VAL A 708 -7.26 -17.05 23.40
N SER A 709 -6.62 -17.21 24.55
CA SER A 709 -5.99 -16.14 25.33
C SER A 709 -4.52 -16.43 25.54
N ARG A 710 -3.70 -15.37 25.47
CA ARG A 710 -2.26 -15.43 25.77
C ARG A 710 -1.74 -14.08 26.25
N SER A 711 -0.53 -14.09 26.84
CA SER A 711 0.21 -12.88 27.19
C SER A 711 1.69 -13.03 26.85
N TYR A 712 2.34 -11.89 26.64
CA TYR A 712 3.78 -11.82 26.41
C TYR A 712 4.36 -10.47 26.83
N GLU A 713 5.68 -10.41 26.97
CA GLU A 713 6.41 -9.26 27.48
C GLU A 713 7.60 -8.94 26.58
N ASP A 714 7.94 -7.63 26.52
CA ASP A 714 9.07 -7.13 25.75
C ASP A 714 9.81 -6.01 26.50
N TRP A 715 11.13 -6.02 26.41
CA TRP A 715 12.02 -4.97 26.88
C TRP A 715 12.71 -4.33 25.70
N LEU A 716 12.54 -3.03 25.53
CA LEU A 716 12.94 -2.26 24.35
C LEU A 716 13.90 -1.13 24.74
N PRO A 717 15.20 -1.41 24.89
CA PRO A 717 16.22 -0.39 25.08
C PRO A 717 16.41 0.42 23.82
N SER A 718 16.70 1.74 23.97
CA SER A 718 17.04 2.64 22.88
C SER A 718 18.05 3.69 23.32
N ILE A 719 18.88 4.12 22.38
CA ILE A 719 19.82 5.23 22.55
C ILE A 719 19.91 6.00 21.23
N ASN A 720 19.84 7.34 21.33
CA ASN A 720 20.08 8.27 20.23
C ASN A 720 21.11 9.30 20.68
N ILE A 721 22.10 9.58 19.84
CA ILE A 721 23.17 10.52 20.10
C ILE A 721 23.35 11.43 18.88
N VAL A 722 23.47 12.73 19.12
CA VAL A 722 23.79 13.74 18.10
C VAL A 722 25.04 14.49 18.54
N GLY A 723 26.13 14.36 17.79
CA GLY A 723 27.35 15.13 18.00
C GLY A 723 27.43 16.27 16.98
N GLU A 724 27.65 17.47 17.45
CA GLU A 724 27.83 18.67 16.62
C GLU A 724 29.32 18.82 16.26
N LEU A 725 29.75 18.08 15.23
CA LEU A 725 31.17 18.12 14.78
C LEU A 725 31.60 19.52 14.36
N ARG A 726 30.64 20.29 13.89
CA ARG A 726 30.72 21.71 13.55
C ARG A 726 29.33 22.30 13.65
N SER A 727 29.19 23.59 13.83
CA SER A 727 27.87 24.26 14.00
C SER A 727 26.87 23.97 12.86
N ASP A 728 27.38 23.56 11.68
CA ASP A 728 26.58 23.19 10.50
C ASP A 728 26.71 21.70 10.12
N LEU A 729 27.46 20.87 10.88
CA LEU A 729 27.72 19.47 10.57
C LEU A 729 27.40 18.58 11.78
N LEU A 730 26.34 17.77 11.66
CA LEU A 730 25.87 16.88 12.71
C LEU A 730 26.15 15.42 12.36
N LEU A 731 26.59 14.65 13.37
CA LEU A 731 26.67 13.19 13.32
C LEU A 731 25.59 12.61 14.23
N ARG A 732 24.69 11.82 13.69
CA ARG A 732 23.65 11.09 14.46
C ARG A 732 23.99 9.63 14.53
N LEU A 733 23.87 9.04 15.70
CA LEU A 733 24.00 7.60 15.95
C LEU A 733 22.78 7.11 16.73
N SER A 734 22.22 5.97 16.37
CA SER A 734 21.12 5.35 17.11
C SER A 734 21.27 3.84 17.15
N ALA A 735 20.92 3.26 18.29
CA ALA A 735 20.79 1.80 18.46
C ALA A 735 19.55 1.49 19.29
N ALA A 736 18.77 0.48 18.90
CA ALA A 736 17.57 0.11 19.63
C ALA A 736 17.11 -1.32 19.36
N SER A 737 16.35 -1.86 20.32
CA SER A 737 15.51 -3.04 20.11
C SER A 737 14.07 -2.60 19.85
N VAL A 738 13.46 -3.14 18.79
CA VAL A 738 12.12 -2.80 18.32
C VAL A 738 11.29 -4.05 18.08
N LEU A 739 9.97 -3.88 18.10
CA LEU A 739 9.04 -4.95 17.72
C LEU A 739 7.98 -4.46 16.72
N SER A 740 7.41 -5.40 15.96
CA SER A 740 6.18 -5.20 15.20
C SER A 740 5.24 -6.36 15.46
N ARG A 741 3.98 -6.05 15.78
CA ARG A 741 2.97 -7.08 16.09
C ARG A 741 2.38 -7.67 14.82
N PRO A 742 1.94 -8.95 14.85
CA PRO A 742 1.20 -9.57 13.74
C PRO A 742 -0.07 -8.76 13.41
N GLU A 743 -0.53 -8.86 12.17
CA GLU A 743 -1.81 -8.30 11.76
C GLU A 743 -2.96 -8.93 12.58
N LEU A 744 -3.88 -8.09 13.09
CA LEU A 744 -4.96 -8.55 13.97
C LEU A 744 -5.81 -9.67 13.37
N GLY A 745 -6.07 -9.60 12.04
CA GLY A 745 -6.83 -10.63 11.35
C GLY A 745 -6.17 -12.02 11.36
N GLN A 746 -4.84 -12.10 11.42
CA GLN A 746 -4.08 -13.36 11.47
C GLN A 746 -4.16 -14.05 12.85
N LEU A 747 -4.50 -13.28 13.89
CA LEU A 747 -4.58 -13.74 15.27
C LEU A 747 -5.95 -14.33 15.66
N THR A 748 -6.92 -14.33 14.75
CA THR A 748 -8.24 -14.93 15.01
C THR A 748 -8.17 -16.46 14.86
N PRO A 749 -8.77 -17.26 15.76
CA PRO A 749 -8.85 -18.72 15.62
C PRO A 749 -9.93 -19.10 14.59
N THR A 750 -9.67 -18.79 13.31
CA THR A 750 -10.57 -19.11 12.21
C THR A 750 -9.86 -19.98 11.18
N SER A 751 -10.64 -20.76 10.45
CA SER A 751 -10.13 -21.67 9.41
C SER A 751 -11.11 -21.81 8.26
N GLY A 752 -10.60 -22.08 7.07
CA GLY A 752 -11.35 -22.57 5.92
C GLY A 752 -10.68 -23.83 5.40
N VAL A 753 -11.22 -25.00 5.79
CA VAL A 753 -10.69 -26.31 5.41
C VAL A 753 -11.72 -27.04 4.54
N THR A 754 -11.25 -27.54 3.40
CA THR A 754 -12.01 -28.43 2.52
C THR A 754 -11.59 -29.87 2.80
N VAL A 755 -12.41 -30.61 3.55
CA VAL A 755 -12.07 -31.97 3.99
C VAL A 755 -11.96 -32.94 2.82
N ALA A 756 -12.80 -32.81 1.79
CA ALA A 756 -12.78 -33.66 0.61
C ALA A 756 -11.43 -33.65 -0.15
N THR A 757 -10.79 -32.49 -0.19
CA THR A 757 -9.46 -32.34 -0.83
C THR A 757 -8.32 -32.34 0.17
N ARG A 758 -8.62 -32.38 1.47
CA ARG A 758 -7.64 -32.28 2.57
C ARG A 758 -6.75 -31.04 2.46
N THR A 759 -7.35 -29.92 2.09
CA THR A 759 -6.63 -28.64 1.90
C THR A 759 -7.33 -27.50 2.65
N GLY A 760 -6.60 -26.46 2.96
CA GLY A 760 -7.20 -25.30 3.61
C GLY A 760 -6.25 -24.18 4.00
N SER A 761 -6.81 -23.21 4.72
CA SER A 761 -6.08 -22.11 5.33
C SER A 761 -6.51 -22.00 6.82
N VAL A 762 -5.52 -21.83 7.69
CA VAL A 762 -5.74 -21.75 9.14
C VAL A 762 -4.98 -20.54 9.68
N ASN A 763 -5.69 -19.64 10.36
CA ASN A 763 -5.05 -18.55 11.07
C ASN A 763 -4.32 -19.06 12.34
N ASN A 764 -3.37 -18.26 12.83
CA ASN A 764 -2.55 -18.65 13.99
C ASN A 764 -2.63 -17.59 15.11
N PRO A 765 -3.45 -17.80 16.13
CA PRO A 765 -3.54 -16.87 17.27
C PRO A 765 -2.29 -16.81 18.14
N PHE A 766 -1.33 -17.74 17.94
CA PHE A 766 -0.07 -17.86 18.70
C PHE A 766 1.13 -17.19 17.99
N LEU A 767 0.91 -16.35 17.00
CA LEU A 767 1.99 -15.63 16.33
C LEU A 767 2.67 -14.65 17.28
N ASP A 768 3.98 -14.78 17.41
CA ASP A 768 4.78 -13.85 18.18
C ASP A 768 5.07 -12.56 17.41
N PRO A 769 5.31 -11.42 18.11
CA PRO A 769 5.81 -10.22 17.47
C PRO A 769 7.12 -10.48 16.72
N ILE A 770 7.29 -9.78 15.62
CA ILE A 770 8.58 -9.69 14.91
C ILE A 770 9.46 -8.75 15.73
N ARG A 771 10.61 -9.22 16.17
CA ARG A 771 11.58 -8.43 16.94
C ARG A 771 12.82 -8.18 16.13
N ALA A 772 13.40 -6.99 16.25
CA ALA A 772 14.63 -6.65 15.57
C ALA A 772 15.52 -5.72 16.40
N ASN A 773 16.83 -5.82 16.17
CA ASN A 773 17.80 -4.84 16.63
C ASN A 773 18.17 -3.93 15.47
N THR A 774 18.24 -2.63 15.75
CA THR A 774 18.50 -1.59 14.73
C THR A 774 19.74 -0.81 15.08
N LEU A 775 20.49 -0.41 14.06
CA LEU A 775 21.65 0.48 14.15
C LEU A 775 21.57 1.49 13.02
N ASP A 776 21.68 2.77 13.37
CA ASP A 776 21.60 3.88 12.43
C ASP A 776 22.78 4.84 12.64
N ALA A 777 23.33 5.35 11.53
CA ALA A 777 24.35 6.39 11.52
C ALA A 777 24.08 7.37 10.39
N ALA A 778 24.04 8.68 10.68
CA ALA A 778 23.80 9.70 9.67
C ALA A 778 24.74 10.89 9.85
N LEU A 779 25.23 11.42 8.74
CA LEU A 779 25.97 12.68 8.66
C LEU A 779 25.09 13.71 7.95
N GLU A 780 24.85 14.85 8.60
CA GLU A 780 23.99 15.92 8.11
C GLU A 780 24.74 17.24 8.04
N TRP A 781 24.81 17.84 6.86
CA TRP A 781 25.50 19.10 6.62
C TRP A 781 24.53 20.20 6.23
N TYR A 782 24.32 21.14 7.15
CA TYR A 782 23.43 22.31 7.04
C TYR A 782 24.19 23.54 6.56
N PHE A 783 24.81 23.48 5.40
CA PHE A 783 25.83 24.41 4.89
C PHE A 783 25.30 25.82 4.55
N ALA A 784 23.98 25.99 4.44
CA ALA A 784 23.33 27.30 4.21
C ALA A 784 21.88 27.28 4.73
N PRO A 785 21.28 28.44 5.02
CA PRO A 785 19.88 28.52 5.42
C PRO A 785 18.95 27.83 4.41
N GLY A 786 18.16 26.86 4.90
CA GLY A 786 17.26 26.05 4.07
C GLY A 786 17.94 25.05 3.16
N SER A 787 19.25 24.79 3.33
CA SER A 787 20.01 23.83 2.53
C SER A 787 20.62 22.75 3.41
N LEU A 788 20.47 21.50 2.98
CA LEU A 788 20.93 20.30 3.67
C LEU A 788 21.47 19.30 2.66
N LEU A 789 22.61 18.68 3.01
CA LEU A 789 23.06 17.44 2.42
C LEU A 789 23.20 16.40 3.52
N SER A 790 22.58 15.23 3.38
CA SER A 790 22.73 14.18 4.36
C SER A 790 22.94 12.81 3.74
N VAL A 791 23.72 11.98 4.43
CA VAL A 791 23.94 10.57 4.10
C VAL A 791 23.68 9.77 5.36
N ALA A 792 22.83 8.77 5.28
CA ALA A 792 22.52 7.88 6.39
C ALA A 792 22.73 6.41 5.98
N TYR A 793 23.31 5.63 6.88
CA TYR A 793 23.39 4.18 6.82
C TYR A 793 22.48 3.61 7.91
N PHE A 794 21.77 2.54 7.60
CA PHE A 794 20.97 1.79 8.57
C PHE A 794 21.13 0.29 8.39
N HIS A 795 21.10 -0.41 9.53
CA HIS A 795 21.14 -1.85 9.63
C HIS A 795 20.03 -2.34 10.55
N LYS A 796 19.31 -3.39 10.15
CA LYS A 796 18.31 -4.08 10.98
C LYS A 796 18.57 -5.57 10.94
N ASN A 797 18.72 -6.18 12.13
CA ASN A 797 18.74 -7.60 12.30
C ASN A 797 17.39 -8.08 12.79
N ILE A 798 16.61 -8.68 11.88
CA ILE A 798 15.25 -9.14 12.12
C ILE A 798 15.35 -10.57 12.66
N GLY A 799 14.92 -10.79 13.91
CA GLY A 799 15.04 -12.09 14.58
C GLY A 799 14.05 -13.12 14.05
N SER A 800 12.84 -12.71 13.73
CA SER A 800 11.81 -13.58 13.14
C SER A 800 11.02 -12.84 12.07
N TYR A 801 10.41 -13.61 11.16
CA TYR A 801 9.54 -13.07 10.12
C TYR A 801 8.25 -13.90 10.05
N ILE A 802 7.10 -13.28 9.82
CA ILE A 802 5.82 -13.98 9.71
C ILE A 802 5.58 -14.31 8.24
N GLN A 803 5.51 -15.60 7.93
CA GLN A 803 5.26 -16.09 6.58
C GLN A 803 3.99 -16.94 6.55
N SER A 804 3.31 -16.96 5.41
CA SER A 804 2.32 -17.99 5.12
C SER A 804 3.04 -19.18 4.49
N ILE A 805 3.08 -20.28 5.19
CA ILE A 805 3.74 -21.51 4.76
C ILE A 805 2.70 -22.59 4.45
N SER A 806 2.97 -23.39 3.42
CA SER A 806 2.21 -24.59 3.12
C SER A 806 2.79 -25.76 3.91
N SER A 807 1.97 -26.40 4.71
CA SER A 807 2.39 -27.50 5.59
C SER A 807 1.50 -28.71 5.43
N GLN A 808 2.09 -29.91 5.39
CA GLN A 808 1.36 -31.14 5.57
C GLN A 808 1.39 -31.53 7.05
N VAL A 809 0.23 -31.53 7.69
CA VAL A 809 0.09 -31.82 9.12
C VAL A 809 -1.13 -32.68 9.37
N PRO A 810 -1.17 -33.51 10.43
CA PRO A 810 -2.37 -34.25 10.81
C PRO A 810 -3.51 -33.27 11.15
N TYR A 811 -4.75 -33.63 10.78
CA TYR A 811 -5.93 -32.84 11.11
C TYR A 811 -6.03 -32.49 12.60
N SER A 812 -5.72 -33.48 13.46
CA SER A 812 -5.72 -33.31 14.93
C SER A 812 -4.81 -32.19 15.43
N SER A 813 -3.76 -31.84 14.67
CA SER A 813 -2.83 -30.75 15.03
C SER A 813 -3.34 -29.36 14.66
N LEU A 814 -4.45 -29.25 13.91
CA LEU A 814 -5.01 -27.98 13.45
C LEU A 814 -5.85 -27.29 14.53
N GLY A 815 -6.22 -27.99 15.61
CA GLY A 815 -7.11 -27.45 16.63
C GLY A 815 -8.54 -27.18 16.12
N LEU A 816 -8.94 -27.87 15.06
CA LEU A 816 -10.26 -27.74 14.45
C LEU A 816 -11.24 -28.78 15.05
N PRO A 817 -12.54 -28.48 15.07
CA PRO A 817 -13.57 -29.40 15.55
C PRO A 817 -13.63 -30.68 14.69
N ASP A 818 -13.70 -31.85 15.31
CA ASP A 818 -13.80 -33.14 14.61
C ASP A 818 -15.12 -33.29 13.84
N GLU A 819 -16.13 -32.48 14.17
CA GLU A 819 -17.40 -32.40 13.44
C GLU A 819 -17.22 -32.02 11.97
N LEU A 820 -16.13 -31.36 11.59
CA LEU A 820 -15.82 -31.09 10.19
C LEU A 820 -15.53 -32.38 9.39
N LEU A 821 -15.05 -33.43 10.05
CA LEU A 821 -14.78 -34.73 9.44
C LEU A 821 -16.04 -35.61 9.32
N ALA A 822 -17.13 -35.24 10.01
CA ALA A 822 -18.36 -36.03 10.03
C ALA A 822 -18.93 -36.25 8.61
N GLY A 823 -19.25 -37.51 8.29
CA GLY A 823 -19.77 -37.91 6.97
C GLY A 823 -18.73 -37.96 5.86
N THR A 824 -17.45 -37.83 6.18
CA THR A 824 -16.32 -37.96 5.23
C THR A 824 -15.48 -39.20 5.59
N PRO A 825 -14.66 -39.73 4.67
CA PRO A 825 -13.74 -40.80 4.96
C PRO A 825 -12.47 -40.35 5.71
N SER A 826 -12.35 -39.07 6.01
CA SER A 826 -11.15 -38.51 6.67
C SER A 826 -11.20 -38.70 8.18
N THR A 827 -10.05 -38.96 8.78
CA THR A 827 -9.84 -39.15 10.21
C THR A 827 -8.96 -38.04 10.80
N PRO A 828 -8.95 -37.84 12.13
CA PRO A 828 -8.05 -36.88 12.77
C PRO A 828 -6.55 -37.11 12.52
N ALA A 829 -6.16 -38.34 12.15
CA ALA A 829 -4.76 -38.70 11.83
C ALA A 829 -4.37 -38.37 10.37
N ASP A 830 -5.33 -38.13 9.49
CA ASP A 830 -5.04 -37.86 8.09
C ASP A 830 -4.32 -36.53 7.89
N LEU A 831 -3.38 -36.55 6.94
CA LEU A 831 -2.60 -35.38 6.58
C LEU A 831 -3.41 -34.40 5.73
N PHE A 832 -3.42 -33.14 6.17
CA PHE A 832 -4.00 -32.01 5.46
C PHE A 832 -2.91 -31.05 5.01
N THR A 833 -2.97 -30.60 3.76
CA THR A 833 -2.10 -29.54 3.26
C THR A 833 -2.77 -28.20 3.57
N VAL A 834 -2.22 -27.46 4.51
CA VAL A 834 -2.78 -26.20 4.97
C VAL A 834 -1.78 -25.05 4.82
N ASN A 835 -2.30 -23.91 4.41
CA ASN A 835 -1.59 -22.65 4.47
C ASN A 835 -1.81 -22.04 5.87
N ARG A 836 -0.71 -21.79 6.58
CA ARG A 836 -0.74 -21.25 7.93
C ARG A 836 0.30 -20.16 8.09
N SER A 837 -0.07 -19.04 8.70
CA SER A 837 0.91 -18.05 9.14
C SER A 837 1.76 -18.60 10.29
N ALA A 838 3.06 -18.48 10.19
CA ALA A 838 4.02 -18.94 11.20
C ALA A 838 5.19 -17.98 11.34
N ASN A 839 5.77 -17.91 12.56
CA ASN A 839 7.05 -17.26 12.76
C ASN A 839 8.16 -18.16 12.20
N THR A 840 8.93 -17.62 11.28
CA THR A 840 10.07 -18.27 10.63
C THR A 840 11.35 -17.49 10.95
N PRO A 841 12.54 -18.03 10.73
CA PRO A 841 13.77 -17.27 10.88
C PRO A 841 13.70 -15.98 10.06
N GLY A 842 14.11 -14.87 10.66
CA GLY A 842 14.16 -13.58 10.01
C GLY A 842 15.36 -13.43 9.08
N GLY A 843 16.03 -12.29 9.16
CA GLY A 843 17.19 -11.99 8.32
C GLY A 843 17.70 -10.58 8.53
N SER A 844 18.58 -10.14 7.63
CA SER A 844 19.20 -8.81 7.70
C SER A 844 18.63 -7.86 6.64
N LEU A 845 18.58 -6.59 7.00
CA LEU A 845 18.25 -5.50 6.11
C LEU A 845 19.30 -4.40 6.29
N ASN A 846 19.85 -3.91 5.19
CA ASN A 846 20.85 -2.84 5.16
C ASN A 846 20.50 -1.82 4.09
N GLY A 847 20.81 -0.56 4.34
CA GLY A 847 20.60 0.46 3.32
C GLY A 847 21.35 1.76 3.55
N VAL A 848 21.33 2.56 2.52
CA VAL A 848 21.91 3.91 2.50
C VAL A 848 20.85 4.87 1.97
N GLU A 849 20.69 5.98 2.66
CA GLU A 849 19.84 7.11 2.25
C GLU A 849 20.71 8.32 1.96
N VAL A 850 20.45 9.00 0.86
CA VAL A 850 21.05 10.29 0.52
C VAL A 850 19.93 11.30 0.36
N ASN A 851 20.06 12.46 0.98
CA ASN A 851 19.09 13.55 0.84
C ASN A 851 19.83 14.86 0.57
N ALA A 852 19.34 15.60 -0.42
CA ALA A 852 19.86 16.92 -0.76
C ALA A 852 18.68 17.90 -0.87
N GLN A 853 18.76 18.98 -0.15
CA GLN A 853 17.86 20.13 -0.29
C GLN A 853 18.73 21.37 -0.52
N LEU A 854 18.53 22.04 -1.64
CA LEU A 854 19.36 23.17 -2.08
C LEU A 854 18.46 24.35 -2.42
N GLN A 855 18.69 25.48 -1.80
CA GLN A 855 18.16 26.77 -2.21
C GLN A 855 19.24 27.50 -3.00
N LEU A 856 18.99 27.78 -4.28
CA LEU A 856 20.01 28.30 -5.20
C LEU A 856 20.16 29.84 -5.07
N ARG A 857 20.18 30.37 -3.84
CA ARG A 857 20.27 31.81 -3.53
C ARG A 857 21.51 32.49 -4.05
N PHE A 858 22.56 31.71 -4.37
CA PHE A 858 23.80 32.21 -4.95
C PHE A 858 23.70 32.54 -6.44
N LEU A 859 22.59 32.17 -7.10
CA LEU A 859 22.36 32.51 -8.50
C LEU A 859 21.83 33.94 -8.63
N PRO A 860 22.16 34.65 -9.73
CA PRO A 860 21.75 36.05 -9.89
C PRO A 860 20.24 36.19 -10.28
N GLY A 861 19.66 37.32 -9.84
CA GLY A 861 18.31 37.74 -10.24
C GLY A 861 17.24 36.73 -9.89
N PHE A 862 16.32 36.48 -10.82
CA PHE A 862 15.19 35.57 -10.60
C PHE A 862 15.61 34.11 -10.37
N LEU A 863 16.79 33.71 -10.84
CA LEU A 863 17.32 32.36 -10.65
C LEU A 863 17.61 32.05 -9.16
N SER A 864 17.79 33.07 -8.31
CA SER A 864 17.94 32.90 -6.85
C SER A 864 16.68 32.34 -6.17
N ASN A 865 15.55 32.35 -6.86
CA ASN A 865 14.30 31.78 -6.42
C ASN A 865 14.12 30.29 -6.76
N LEU A 866 15.06 29.71 -7.49
CA LEU A 866 15.09 28.28 -7.75
C LEU A 866 15.56 27.49 -6.53
N GLY A 867 15.10 26.24 -6.46
CA GLY A 867 15.62 25.27 -5.53
C GLY A 867 15.43 23.85 -6.03
N VAL A 868 16.20 22.95 -5.46
CA VAL A 868 16.21 21.53 -5.81
C VAL A 868 16.09 20.69 -4.55
N LEU A 869 15.26 19.66 -4.61
CA LEU A 869 15.20 18.57 -3.64
C LEU A 869 15.59 17.28 -4.35
N GLY A 870 16.35 16.43 -3.68
CA GLY A 870 16.68 15.12 -4.21
C GLY A 870 16.81 14.11 -3.07
N SER A 871 16.23 12.94 -3.23
CA SER A 871 16.44 11.82 -2.33
C SER A 871 16.72 10.56 -3.13
N TYR A 872 17.61 9.74 -2.59
CA TYR A 872 17.92 8.42 -3.12
C TYR A 872 18.10 7.45 -1.96
N THR A 873 17.50 6.27 -2.09
CA THR A 873 17.62 5.20 -1.11
C THR A 873 17.96 3.89 -1.81
N TYR A 874 19.00 3.25 -1.33
CA TYR A 874 19.34 1.88 -1.67
C TYR A 874 19.11 0.98 -0.46
N VAL A 875 18.36 -0.11 -0.65
CA VAL A 875 18.06 -1.09 0.41
C VAL A 875 18.27 -2.49 -0.11
N LYS A 876 18.85 -3.35 0.70
CA LYS A 876 19.01 -4.77 0.44
C LYS A 876 18.66 -5.57 1.68
N SER A 877 17.94 -6.65 1.51
CA SER A 877 17.62 -7.60 2.57
C SER A 877 17.93 -9.03 2.16
N LYS A 878 17.93 -9.93 3.14
CA LYS A 878 18.05 -11.38 2.94
C LYS A 878 17.12 -12.05 3.93
N ILE A 879 16.01 -12.59 3.44
CA ILE A 879 15.05 -13.37 4.22
C ILE A 879 15.02 -14.79 3.70
N ASN A 880 15.01 -15.76 4.60
CA ASN A 880 14.84 -17.17 4.27
C ASN A 880 13.35 -17.50 4.23
N TYR A 881 12.82 -17.71 3.02
CA TYR A 881 11.45 -18.10 2.80
C TYR A 881 11.31 -19.63 2.85
N ILE A 882 10.35 -20.11 3.64
CA ILE A 882 9.93 -21.50 3.67
C ILE A 882 8.75 -21.64 2.72
N LEU A 883 8.99 -22.32 1.58
CA LEU A 883 7.97 -22.50 0.54
C LEU A 883 7.05 -23.69 0.87
N ALA A 884 7.59 -24.72 1.47
CA ALA A 884 6.86 -25.91 1.91
C ALA A 884 7.49 -26.52 3.17
N SER A 885 6.64 -27.15 3.99
CA SER A 885 7.09 -27.90 5.17
C SER A 885 6.27 -29.18 5.36
N ALA A 886 6.86 -30.17 5.98
CA ALA A 886 6.20 -31.40 6.39
C ALA A 886 6.49 -31.64 7.88
N ASN A 887 5.43 -31.83 8.68
CA ASN A 887 5.54 -32.02 10.14
C ASN A 887 6.39 -30.93 10.85
N GLY A 888 6.30 -29.69 10.38
CA GLY A 888 7.06 -28.55 10.92
C GLY A 888 8.50 -28.44 10.45
N VAL A 889 9.00 -29.38 9.63
CA VAL A 889 10.34 -29.31 9.03
C VAL A 889 10.26 -28.72 7.64
N PRO A 890 11.03 -27.65 7.32
CA PRO A 890 11.10 -27.10 5.98
C PRO A 890 11.55 -28.15 4.95
N THR A 891 10.80 -28.35 3.89
CA THR A 891 11.12 -29.24 2.77
C THR A 891 11.60 -28.48 1.54
N GLN A 892 11.20 -27.21 1.42
CA GLN A 892 11.64 -26.32 0.34
C GLN A 892 11.84 -24.92 0.90
N THR A 893 12.97 -24.31 0.60
CA THR A 893 13.33 -22.94 1.03
C THR A 893 13.95 -22.15 -0.11
N THR A 894 13.84 -20.84 -0.05
CA THR A 894 14.58 -19.90 -0.91
C THR A 894 15.01 -18.68 -0.09
N THR A 895 16.03 -17.95 -0.56
CA THR A 895 16.46 -16.70 0.06
C THR A 895 16.26 -15.57 -0.93
N ASP A 896 15.52 -14.56 -0.53
CA ASP A 896 15.22 -13.41 -1.37
C ASP A 896 15.06 -12.12 -0.52
N ASP A 897 14.83 -10.98 -1.19
CA ASP A 897 14.51 -9.74 -0.54
C ASP A 897 13.15 -9.80 0.17
N LEU A 898 12.95 -8.93 1.16
CA LEU A 898 11.66 -8.72 1.80
C LEU A 898 10.58 -8.38 0.76
N ILE A 899 9.38 -8.90 0.98
CA ILE A 899 8.20 -8.53 0.21
C ILE A 899 7.95 -7.02 0.38
N ASP A 900 7.54 -6.35 -0.70
CA ASP A 900 7.31 -4.90 -0.82
C ASP A 900 8.58 -4.02 -0.74
N LEU A 901 9.77 -4.63 -0.65
CA LEU A 901 11.04 -3.91 -0.66
C LEU A 901 11.50 -3.60 -2.09
N SER A 902 11.63 -2.33 -2.40
CA SER A 902 12.31 -1.87 -3.64
C SER A 902 13.77 -1.57 -3.34
N LYS A 903 14.68 -2.16 -4.11
CA LYS A 903 16.13 -1.95 -3.92
C LYS A 903 16.55 -0.51 -4.10
N ASN A 904 15.93 0.19 -5.06
CA ASN A 904 16.23 1.57 -5.38
C ASN A 904 14.95 2.39 -5.38
N SER A 905 14.95 3.49 -4.67
CA SER A 905 13.92 4.53 -4.76
C SER A 905 14.59 5.89 -4.81
N ALA A 906 14.04 6.78 -5.64
CA ALA A 906 14.55 8.13 -5.80
C ALA A 906 13.39 9.11 -5.99
N SER A 907 13.55 10.32 -5.49
CA SER A 907 12.68 11.43 -5.86
C SER A 907 13.53 12.68 -6.12
N GLY A 908 13.08 13.46 -7.10
CA GLY A 908 13.73 14.73 -7.44
C GLY A 908 12.68 15.80 -7.70
N THR A 909 12.80 16.94 -7.06
CA THR A 909 11.91 18.09 -7.24
C THR A 909 12.73 19.31 -7.65
N LEU A 910 12.35 19.94 -8.75
CA LEU A 910 12.80 21.27 -9.13
C LEU A 910 11.66 22.24 -8.85
N TYR A 911 11.94 23.34 -8.17
CA TYR A 911 10.95 24.36 -7.90
C TYR A 911 11.50 25.78 -8.12
N TYR A 912 10.59 26.68 -8.43
CA TYR A 912 10.76 28.13 -8.42
C TYR A 912 9.68 28.74 -7.54
N GLU A 913 10.03 29.67 -6.66
CA GLU A 913 9.04 30.37 -5.84
C GLU A 913 9.48 31.82 -5.58
N ASP A 914 8.60 32.75 -5.95
CA ASP A 914 8.69 34.14 -5.58
C ASP A 914 7.39 34.58 -4.83
N LYS A 915 7.21 35.86 -4.57
CA LYS A 915 6.05 36.37 -3.82
C LYS A 915 4.71 36.11 -4.52
N ARG A 916 4.67 35.98 -5.83
CA ARG A 916 3.43 35.84 -6.63
C ARG A 916 3.28 34.51 -7.29
N PHE A 917 4.39 33.92 -7.71
CA PHE A 917 4.38 32.72 -8.55
C PHE A 917 5.17 31.58 -7.90
N SER A 918 4.61 30.40 -7.92
CA SER A 918 5.30 29.18 -7.53
C SER A 918 5.04 28.10 -8.58
N ILE A 919 6.10 27.43 -9.02
CA ILE A 919 6.02 26.25 -9.89
C ILE A 919 6.97 25.19 -9.39
N ARG A 920 6.55 23.94 -9.49
CA ARG A 920 7.39 22.79 -9.16
C ARG A 920 7.06 21.61 -10.05
N SER A 921 8.06 20.75 -10.28
CA SER A 921 7.89 19.43 -10.87
C SER A 921 8.65 18.41 -10.04
N THR A 922 8.02 17.28 -9.78
CA THR A 922 8.59 16.18 -9.00
C THR A 922 8.59 14.92 -9.85
N ALA A 923 9.74 14.25 -9.95
CA ALA A 923 9.88 12.91 -10.51
C ALA A 923 10.14 11.92 -9.38
N SER A 924 9.37 10.84 -9.35
CA SER A 924 9.46 9.80 -8.33
C SER A 924 9.65 8.44 -8.98
N TYR A 925 10.79 7.82 -8.73
CA TYR A 925 11.19 6.51 -9.23
C TYR A 925 11.17 5.47 -8.12
N ARG A 926 10.64 4.29 -8.44
CA ARG A 926 10.68 3.10 -7.62
C ARG A 926 11.10 1.91 -8.48
N SER A 927 12.16 1.17 -8.09
CA SER A 927 12.54 -0.07 -8.79
C SER A 927 11.50 -1.18 -8.55
N SER A 928 11.55 -2.23 -9.37
CA SER A 928 10.75 -3.44 -9.18
C SER A 928 10.89 -4.01 -7.77
N PHE A 929 9.84 -4.66 -7.28
CA PHE A 929 9.81 -5.25 -5.95
C PHE A 929 8.89 -6.48 -5.87
N ASN A 930 9.25 -7.42 -5.02
CA ASN A 930 8.49 -8.65 -4.83
C ASN A 930 7.19 -8.37 -4.06
N ARG A 931 6.06 -8.89 -4.57
CA ARG A 931 4.75 -8.91 -3.91
C ARG A 931 4.46 -10.23 -3.22
N GLY A 932 5.19 -11.27 -3.58
CA GLY A 932 5.08 -12.59 -3.02
C GLY A 932 6.12 -13.53 -3.58
N ILE A 933 6.42 -14.55 -2.80
CA ILE A 933 7.29 -15.64 -3.19
C ILE A 933 6.38 -16.86 -3.37
N PRO A 934 6.04 -17.28 -4.59
CA PRO A 934 5.20 -18.45 -4.82
C PRO A 934 5.86 -19.71 -4.28
N SER A 935 5.05 -20.61 -3.73
CA SER A 935 5.49 -21.99 -3.51
C SER A 935 5.75 -22.61 -4.89
N GLY A 936 6.92 -23.13 -5.16
CA GLY A 936 7.43 -23.55 -6.48
C GLY A 936 6.59 -24.53 -7.31
N ALA A 937 5.30 -24.73 -6.97
CA ALA A 937 4.38 -25.63 -7.64
C ALA A 937 4.05 -25.24 -9.10
N ASN A 938 4.33 -24.00 -9.50
CA ASN A 938 4.02 -23.46 -10.83
C ASN A 938 5.26 -23.00 -11.60
N ASP A 939 6.44 -23.49 -11.26
CA ASP A 939 7.72 -23.13 -11.87
C ASP A 939 7.95 -21.61 -11.94
N SER A 940 7.59 -20.90 -10.87
CA SER A 940 7.76 -19.46 -10.75
C SER A 940 8.40 -19.14 -9.40
N ASP A 941 9.40 -18.28 -9.41
CA ASP A 941 10.18 -17.90 -8.23
C ASP A 941 9.64 -16.65 -7.54
N VAL A 942 9.07 -15.69 -8.28
CA VAL A 942 8.58 -14.43 -7.74
C VAL A 942 7.25 -14.01 -8.37
N ARG A 943 6.49 -13.21 -7.61
CA ARG A 943 5.43 -12.33 -8.11
C ARG A 943 5.82 -10.91 -7.76
N ALA A 944 5.99 -10.03 -8.75
CA ALA A 944 6.61 -8.73 -8.55
C ALA A 944 5.93 -7.61 -9.33
N ASN A 945 5.95 -6.40 -8.77
CA ASN A 945 5.65 -5.19 -9.52
C ASN A 945 6.86 -4.76 -10.36
N ALA A 946 6.61 -4.24 -11.54
CA ALA A 946 7.61 -3.57 -12.36
C ALA A 946 8.04 -2.23 -11.73
N SER A 947 9.16 -1.69 -12.19
CA SER A 947 9.60 -0.34 -11.80
C SER A 947 8.61 0.71 -12.31
N THR A 948 8.51 1.83 -11.60
CA THR A 948 7.63 2.94 -11.95
C THR A 948 8.37 4.28 -11.91
N LEU A 949 7.96 5.21 -12.80
CA LEU A 949 8.43 6.57 -12.83
C LEU A 949 7.24 7.53 -12.98
N PHE A 950 6.81 8.14 -11.89
CA PHE A 950 5.77 9.17 -11.92
C PHE A 950 6.40 10.56 -12.01
N VAL A 951 5.82 11.40 -12.83
CA VAL A 951 6.15 12.83 -12.91
C VAL A 951 4.90 13.64 -12.66
N ASP A 952 4.98 14.51 -11.66
CA ASP A 952 3.91 15.42 -11.26
C ASP A 952 4.39 16.86 -11.37
N ALA A 953 3.47 17.79 -11.62
CA ALA A 953 3.76 19.21 -11.67
C ALA A 953 2.66 20.02 -10.99
N SER A 954 3.03 21.13 -10.39
CA SER A 954 2.08 22.11 -9.87
C SER A 954 2.55 23.53 -10.09
N ALA A 955 1.60 24.43 -10.31
CA ALA A 955 1.84 25.87 -10.39
C ALA A 955 0.78 26.60 -9.58
N SER A 956 1.17 27.71 -8.94
CA SER A 956 0.22 28.59 -8.27
C SER A 956 0.58 30.06 -8.49
N TYR A 957 -0.43 30.89 -8.49
CA TYR A 957 -0.29 32.32 -8.67
C TYR A 957 -1.14 33.10 -7.64
N ASN A 958 -0.48 33.96 -6.86
CA ASN A 958 -1.15 34.84 -5.92
C ASN A 958 -1.65 36.07 -6.67
N LEU A 959 -2.98 36.10 -6.98
CA LEU A 959 -3.62 37.25 -7.57
C LEU A 959 -3.61 38.43 -6.60
N THR A 960 -3.88 38.14 -5.34
CA THR A 960 -3.77 39.06 -4.19
C THR A 960 -3.16 38.30 -3.02
N ASP A 961 -2.90 38.97 -1.90
CA ASP A 961 -2.42 38.31 -0.68
C ASP A 961 -3.46 37.29 -0.12
N ASN A 962 -4.72 37.48 -0.45
CA ASN A 962 -5.84 36.68 0.01
C ASN A 962 -6.37 35.66 -1.02
N PHE A 963 -5.97 35.76 -2.30
CA PHE A 963 -6.53 34.94 -3.36
C PHE A 963 -5.44 34.31 -4.22
N LYS A 964 -5.41 32.95 -4.24
CA LYS A 964 -4.42 32.14 -4.95
C LYS A 964 -5.12 31.23 -5.97
N LEU A 965 -4.62 31.21 -7.19
CA LEU A 965 -4.99 30.21 -8.22
C LEU A 965 -4.00 29.04 -8.18
N ILE A 966 -4.48 27.83 -8.48
CA ILE A 966 -3.70 26.59 -8.42
C ILE A 966 -4.01 25.75 -9.65
N ILE A 967 -2.96 25.22 -10.28
CA ILE A 967 -3.04 24.20 -11.34
C ILE A 967 -2.10 23.08 -10.98
N GLU A 968 -2.57 21.83 -11.06
CA GLU A 968 -1.76 20.64 -10.78
C GLU A 968 -1.99 19.60 -11.87
N ALA A 969 -0.94 18.88 -12.21
CA ALA A 969 -0.98 17.75 -13.13
C ALA A 969 -0.26 16.56 -12.49
N GLN A 970 -0.90 15.40 -12.49
CA GLN A 970 -0.39 14.18 -11.89
C GLN A 970 -0.23 13.10 -12.97
N ASN A 971 0.77 12.26 -12.77
CA ASN A 971 1.09 11.16 -13.66
C ASN A 971 1.32 11.63 -15.13
N LEU A 972 2.13 12.69 -15.32
CA LEU A 972 2.43 13.23 -16.65
C LEU A 972 3.10 12.21 -17.58
N THR A 973 3.77 11.21 -17.01
CA THR A 973 4.38 10.07 -17.72
C THR A 973 3.34 9.07 -18.24
N ASP A 974 2.07 9.17 -17.83
CA ASP A 974 1.04 8.16 -18.10
C ASP A 974 1.52 6.75 -17.68
N GLU A 975 2.16 6.69 -16.50
CA GLU A 975 2.74 5.47 -15.96
C GLU A 975 1.68 4.41 -15.74
N ARG A 976 2.02 3.17 -16.06
CA ARG A 976 1.15 2.01 -15.92
C ARG A 976 1.53 1.19 -14.71
N ASN A 977 0.55 0.51 -14.12
CA ASN A 977 0.80 -0.45 -13.06
C ASN A 977 0.93 -1.83 -13.65
N THR A 978 2.13 -2.41 -13.58
CA THR A 978 2.44 -3.73 -14.13
C THR A 978 2.87 -4.68 -13.02
N LEU A 979 2.19 -5.81 -12.94
CA LEU A 979 2.52 -6.96 -12.09
C LEU A 979 2.90 -8.13 -12.99
N TYR A 980 4.03 -8.78 -12.69
CA TYR A 980 4.50 -9.95 -13.42
C TYR A 980 4.81 -11.12 -12.49
N ILE A 981 4.91 -12.31 -13.06
CA ILE A 981 5.34 -13.51 -12.37
C ILE A 981 6.59 -14.06 -13.05
N ASP A 982 7.49 -14.65 -12.26
CA ASP A 982 8.78 -15.19 -12.61
C ASP A 982 9.84 -14.14 -12.99
N SER A 983 11.02 -14.25 -12.35
CA SER A 983 12.10 -13.26 -12.52
C SER A 983 12.76 -13.33 -13.92
N THR A 984 12.69 -14.48 -14.57
CA THR A 984 13.30 -14.74 -15.90
C THR A 984 12.29 -14.45 -17.01
N ARG A 985 11.12 -15.09 -16.97
CA ARG A 985 10.07 -14.95 -17.98
C ARG A 985 9.38 -13.60 -17.95
N LYS A 986 9.14 -13.06 -16.74
CA LYS A 986 8.40 -11.81 -16.49
C LYS A 986 7.03 -11.79 -17.15
N ASP A 987 6.35 -12.94 -17.12
CA ASP A 987 5.02 -13.07 -17.68
C ASP A 987 4.05 -12.09 -17.02
N THR A 988 3.35 -11.31 -17.81
CA THR A 988 2.42 -10.29 -17.30
C THR A 988 1.23 -10.96 -16.62
N LEU A 989 1.12 -10.73 -15.30
CA LEU A 989 -0.09 -11.09 -14.55
C LEU A 989 -1.16 -10.02 -14.71
N PHE A 990 -0.76 -8.79 -14.83
CA PHE A 990 -1.64 -7.65 -14.76
C PHE A 990 -0.92 -6.39 -15.27
N GLU A 991 -1.56 -5.64 -16.15
CA GLU A 991 -1.14 -4.29 -16.50
C GLU A 991 -2.37 -3.41 -16.70
N THR A 992 -2.40 -2.25 -16.03
CA THR A 992 -3.48 -1.27 -16.19
C THR A 992 -2.96 0.14 -16.39
N ARG A 993 -3.81 0.94 -17.02
CA ARG A 993 -3.64 2.35 -17.32
C ARG A 993 -4.75 3.16 -16.67
N LEU A 994 -4.38 4.13 -15.86
CA LEU A 994 -5.27 5.08 -15.20
C LEU A 994 -5.29 6.45 -15.89
N GLY A 995 -4.22 6.80 -16.62
CA GLY A 995 -4.06 8.06 -17.32
C GLY A 995 -3.62 9.22 -16.43
N ARG A 996 -3.61 10.42 -17.03
CA ARG A 996 -3.20 11.66 -16.38
C ARG A 996 -4.38 12.31 -15.66
N THR A 997 -4.08 13.03 -14.59
CA THR A 997 -5.08 13.79 -13.83
C THR A 997 -4.68 15.26 -13.78
N PHE A 998 -5.63 16.16 -14.01
CA PHE A 998 -5.41 17.60 -14.01
C PHE A 998 -6.37 18.27 -13.00
N ASN A 999 -5.85 19.14 -12.16
CA ASN A 999 -6.61 19.86 -11.14
C ASN A 999 -6.48 21.37 -11.41
N VAL A 1000 -7.60 22.06 -11.32
CA VAL A 1000 -7.63 23.54 -11.38
C VAL A 1000 -8.48 24.05 -10.22
N GLY A 1001 -8.01 25.04 -9.52
CA GLY A 1001 -8.74 25.56 -8.37
C GLY A 1001 -8.23 26.89 -7.85
N ALA A 1002 -8.86 27.31 -6.76
CA ALA A 1002 -8.52 28.55 -6.07
C ALA A 1002 -8.60 28.37 -4.55
N THR A 1003 -7.77 29.14 -3.85
CA THR A 1003 -7.79 29.25 -2.39
C THR A 1003 -8.02 30.72 -2.01
N VAL A 1004 -8.86 30.95 -1.01
CA VAL A 1004 -9.13 32.25 -0.39
C VAL A 1004 -8.75 32.14 1.08
N LYS A 1005 -8.05 33.17 1.58
CA LYS A 1005 -7.58 33.24 2.99
C LYS A 1005 -7.84 34.63 3.57
N PHE A 1006 -8.39 34.69 4.78
CA PHE A 1006 -8.63 35.93 5.53
C PHE A 1006 -8.17 35.76 6.98
#